data_add32d41c4c5359c0e944d2995382354
#
_entry.id   add32d41c4c5359c0e944d2995382354
#
_cell.length_a   1.000
_cell.length_b   1.000
_cell.length_c   1.000
_cell.angle_alpha   90.00
_cell.angle_beta   90.00
_cell.angle_gamma   90.00
#
_symmetry.space_group_name_H-M   'P 1'
#
loop_
_entity.id
_entity.type
_entity.pdbx_description
1 polymer ?
#
loop_
_entity_poly.entity_id
_entity_poly.type
_entity_poly.pdbx_seq_one_letter_code
_entity_poly.pdbx_strand_id
1 'polypeptide(L)'
;MAELTPMMQQYYAVKERNPDCLLFFRLGDFYEMFEEDARIASRELDLTLTSRDHAKDKSAEDKIPMCGVPYHSSESYIARLVAKGYKVAICEQMEDPALAKGLVKRDIIRIVTPGSVTESSMLVESKNNYYACVYGAAGTYGLCFCDVSTGAFSATQVSGADAMQDAQNELGSFLPSEALLGGTAAEDGALADFLRDRFHTCVNIGTDAQFDSALCEAAVTAQFGQSPEALGLANMPCVIAAAGALLITLRDLQKNELPHIRALELYIAGKFMQLDLAARRNLELTETMRAKEKRGSLLWVLDKTKTAMGGRLLRAWMERPLLSPAQITRRLTAVEELVKKTIDREELILSLREITDFERAMTRIMTGTASCRDLAALSQGAASLPAVKERLSGMRSPYLQTLFEQLDTLADLKEKIDATIVDDPPFLLREGGLIRDGANKELDELRAVQSGGKGMLTQIEAREKEKTGIRNLRVGYNRVFGYYIEVAKGQLNLVPDSYIRKQTLSTGERYITEELKELESTILTAKDRIVALEYDLFVALRQFVAGESARVKQTAQAVAQLDVLCSFAAVAVHNHYCKPEVDLGNTVSITAGRHPVVEQMLKNALFVPNDTLLGSEDCRTAIITGPNMAGKSTYMRQVALIVLMAQMGSFVPAQSAHIGIVDRLFTRIGASDDLASGQSTFMVEMTEVADILKNATPRSLLILDEIGRGTSTFDGMAIARAVLEYAADRKRLGAKTLFATHYHELTDIEQALPGVKNFNIAVKKRQGDMIFLRKIVPGAADDSYGIEVAKLAGIPDRVITRAREILKDLESGAPERAKPAAAPVSDQVSMLDMQSDELRRALEAITVETLTPIEALNQLYQLKQLL
;
A
#
# COMPACT_ATOMS: atom_id res chain seq x y z
N MET A 1 32.32 -37.00 -5.45
CA MET A 1 31.30 -35.98 -5.83
C MET A 1 31.11 -36.12 -7.33
N ALA A 2 29.88 -36.31 -7.80
CA ALA A 2 29.60 -36.31 -9.24
C ALA A 2 29.93 -34.92 -9.78
N GLU A 3 30.66 -34.83 -10.89
CA GLU A 3 30.95 -33.54 -11.54
C GLU A 3 29.62 -32.83 -11.89
N LEU A 4 29.43 -31.65 -11.32
CA LEU A 4 28.28 -30.79 -11.64
C LEU A 4 28.31 -30.46 -13.13
N THR A 5 27.16 -30.51 -13.79
CA THR A 5 27.04 -30.07 -15.19
C THR A 5 27.41 -28.59 -15.28
N PRO A 6 27.98 -28.12 -16.40
CA PRO A 6 28.36 -26.70 -16.57
C PRO A 6 27.20 -25.71 -16.28
N MET A 7 25.96 -26.10 -16.58
CA MET A 7 24.77 -25.33 -16.28
C MET A 7 24.51 -25.22 -14.77
N MET A 8 24.64 -26.31 -14.02
CA MET A 8 24.49 -26.31 -12.55
C MET A 8 25.61 -25.52 -11.87
N GLN A 9 26.84 -25.56 -12.41
CA GLN A 9 27.94 -24.70 -11.93
C GLN A 9 27.58 -23.22 -12.08
N GLN A 10 26.99 -22.84 -13.21
CA GLN A 10 26.50 -21.47 -13.44
C GLN A 10 25.36 -21.10 -12.47
N TYR A 11 24.42 -22.01 -12.23
CA TYR A 11 23.32 -21.81 -11.28
C TYR A 11 23.87 -21.52 -9.87
N TYR A 12 24.74 -22.38 -9.36
CA TYR A 12 25.31 -22.20 -8.02
C TYR A 12 26.14 -20.93 -7.91
N ALA A 13 26.94 -20.57 -8.90
CA ALA A 13 27.72 -19.34 -8.92
C ALA A 13 26.83 -18.06 -8.85
N VAL A 14 25.63 -18.12 -9.45
CA VAL A 14 24.65 -17.03 -9.38
C VAL A 14 23.96 -17.05 -8.00
N LYS A 15 23.59 -18.23 -7.48
CA LYS A 15 22.91 -18.40 -6.19
C LYS A 15 23.80 -17.99 -5.01
N GLU A 16 25.08 -18.29 -5.03
CA GLU A 16 26.04 -17.90 -3.97
C GLU A 16 26.14 -16.38 -3.80
N ARG A 17 25.96 -15.62 -4.87
CA ARG A 17 25.95 -14.14 -4.83
C ARG A 17 24.64 -13.57 -4.26
N ASN A 18 23.55 -14.37 -4.24
CA ASN A 18 22.21 -13.92 -3.79
C ASN A 18 21.52 -15.04 -3.00
N PRO A 19 22.07 -15.45 -1.83
CA PRO A 19 21.62 -16.62 -1.10
C PRO A 19 20.20 -16.47 -0.53
N ASP A 20 19.77 -15.25 -0.24
CA ASP A 20 18.47 -14.90 0.34
C ASP A 20 17.34 -14.74 -0.69
N CYS A 21 17.63 -14.88 -2.00
CA CYS A 21 16.66 -14.74 -3.07
C CYS A 21 16.25 -16.09 -3.63
N LEU A 22 14.97 -16.27 -3.97
CA LEU A 22 14.51 -17.37 -4.82
C LEU A 22 14.97 -17.11 -6.26
N LEU A 23 15.82 -18.02 -6.80
CA LEU A 23 16.44 -17.81 -8.12
C LEU A 23 15.56 -18.39 -9.24
N PHE A 24 14.96 -17.50 -10.04
CA PHE A 24 14.26 -17.85 -11.26
C PHE A 24 15.26 -17.90 -12.41
N PHE A 25 15.77 -19.09 -12.69
CA PHE A 25 16.85 -19.31 -13.63
C PHE A 25 16.32 -19.70 -15.02
N ARG A 26 16.56 -18.87 -16.04
CA ARG A 26 16.02 -19.04 -17.39
C ARG A 26 16.62 -20.26 -18.09
N LEU A 27 15.79 -21.20 -18.48
CA LEU A 27 16.14 -22.38 -19.28
C LEU A 27 15.10 -22.60 -20.39
N GLY A 28 15.46 -22.20 -21.62
CA GLY A 28 14.52 -22.22 -22.73
C GLY A 28 13.28 -21.36 -22.46
N ASP A 29 12.09 -21.96 -22.48
CA ASP A 29 10.81 -21.26 -22.29
C ASP A 29 10.34 -21.26 -20.83
N PHE A 30 11.21 -21.71 -19.89
CA PHE A 30 10.88 -21.78 -18.47
C PHE A 30 11.86 -20.98 -17.61
N TYR A 31 11.37 -20.51 -16.45
CA TYR A 31 12.22 -20.25 -15.31
C TYR A 31 12.19 -21.47 -14.42
N GLU A 32 13.35 -22.09 -14.23
CA GLU A 32 13.52 -23.27 -13.38
C GLU A 32 14.18 -22.87 -12.06
N MET A 33 13.72 -23.48 -10.98
CA MET A 33 14.25 -23.35 -9.63
C MET A 33 14.77 -24.70 -9.18
N PHE A 34 15.84 -24.72 -8.40
CA PHE A 34 16.50 -25.94 -7.95
C PHE A 34 16.68 -25.94 -6.43
N GLU A 35 16.94 -27.11 -5.86
CA GLU A 35 17.24 -27.34 -4.45
C GLU A 35 16.15 -26.78 -3.52
N GLU A 36 16.57 -25.98 -2.52
CA GLU A 36 15.65 -25.39 -1.53
C GLU A 36 14.71 -24.36 -2.18
N ASP A 37 15.18 -23.62 -3.20
CA ASP A 37 14.32 -22.69 -3.93
C ASP A 37 13.15 -23.43 -4.60
N ALA A 38 13.40 -24.62 -5.15
CA ALA A 38 12.34 -25.43 -5.74
C ALA A 38 11.34 -25.96 -4.71
N ARG A 39 11.81 -26.35 -3.52
CA ARG A 39 10.93 -26.81 -2.43
C ARG A 39 10.04 -25.68 -1.92
N ILE A 40 10.61 -24.49 -1.69
CA ILE A 40 9.87 -23.32 -1.28
C ILE A 40 8.84 -22.93 -2.36
N ALA A 41 9.28 -22.77 -3.61
CA ALA A 41 8.40 -22.38 -4.69
C ALA A 41 7.29 -23.41 -4.96
N SER A 42 7.60 -24.70 -4.90
CA SER A 42 6.59 -25.76 -5.02
C SER A 42 5.50 -25.64 -3.96
N ARG A 43 5.88 -25.43 -2.70
CA ARG A 43 4.95 -25.30 -1.58
C ARG A 43 4.11 -24.01 -1.68
N GLU A 44 4.76 -22.87 -1.96
CA GLU A 44 4.11 -21.57 -1.94
C GLU A 44 3.23 -21.28 -3.17
N LEU A 45 3.53 -21.94 -4.29
CA LEU A 45 2.87 -21.73 -5.57
C LEU A 45 2.01 -22.92 -6.03
N ASP A 46 2.00 -24.03 -5.26
CA ASP A 46 1.32 -25.29 -5.61
C ASP A 46 1.86 -25.89 -6.93
N LEU A 47 3.18 -25.83 -7.14
CA LEU A 47 3.84 -26.40 -8.31
C LEU A 47 4.27 -27.83 -8.06
N THR A 48 4.22 -28.64 -9.11
CA THR A 48 4.73 -30.02 -9.05
C THR A 48 6.24 -30.01 -8.86
N LEU A 49 6.74 -30.61 -7.78
CA LEU A 49 8.15 -30.83 -7.56
C LEU A 49 8.61 -32.04 -8.39
N THR A 50 9.60 -31.85 -9.24
CA THR A 50 10.20 -32.86 -10.10
C THR A 50 11.70 -32.99 -9.82
N SER A 51 12.40 -33.79 -10.57
CA SER A 51 13.86 -33.87 -10.52
C SER A 51 14.42 -33.94 -11.94
N ARG A 52 15.58 -33.34 -12.14
CA ARG A 52 16.25 -33.28 -13.45
C ARG A 52 17.04 -34.55 -13.79
N ASP A 53 17.44 -35.33 -12.79
CA ASP A 53 18.19 -36.58 -12.97
C ASP A 53 17.28 -37.72 -13.41
N HIS A 54 17.42 -38.14 -14.68
CA HIS A 54 16.76 -39.32 -15.25
C HIS A 54 17.48 -40.63 -14.96
N ALA A 55 18.59 -40.61 -14.21
CA ALA A 55 19.35 -41.82 -13.86
C ALA A 55 18.49 -42.74 -12.98
N LYS A 56 18.23 -43.95 -13.48
CA LYS A 56 17.39 -44.97 -12.79
C LYS A 56 18.01 -45.51 -11.49
N ASP A 57 19.29 -45.25 -11.26
CA ASP A 57 20.08 -45.85 -10.16
C ASP A 57 20.32 -44.91 -8.96
N LYS A 58 19.80 -43.68 -8.97
CA LYS A 58 19.91 -42.78 -7.81
C LYS A 58 18.68 -42.92 -6.91
N SER A 59 18.90 -42.92 -5.58
CA SER A 59 17.82 -42.85 -4.60
C SER A 59 17.04 -41.57 -4.75
N ALA A 60 15.79 -41.48 -4.28
CA ALA A 60 14.96 -40.28 -4.36
C ALA A 60 15.61 -39.10 -3.62
N GLU A 61 16.44 -39.33 -2.63
CA GLU A 61 17.17 -38.36 -1.82
C GLU A 61 18.39 -37.76 -2.51
N ASP A 62 18.96 -38.48 -3.50
CA ASP A 62 20.14 -38.04 -4.27
C ASP A 62 19.81 -37.25 -5.53
N LYS A 63 18.51 -37.02 -5.81
CA LYS A 63 18.04 -36.26 -6.99
C LYS A 63 17.87 -34.82 -6.65
N ILE A 64 18.41 -33.91 -7.50
CA ILE A 64 18.25 -32.46 -7.37
C ILE A 64 16.77 -32.11 -7.57
N PRO A 65 16.06 -31.63 -6.53
CA PRO A 65 14.68 -31.21 -6.66
C PRO A 65 14.59 -29.98 -7.59
N MET A 66 13.56 -29.96 -8.42
CA MET A 66 13.34 -28.91 -9.42
C MET A 66 11.84 -28.62 -9.57
N CYS A 67 11.49 -27.38 -9.76
CA CYS A 67 10.21 -26.96 -10.29
C CYS A 67 10.40 -25.81 -11.26
N GLY A 68 9.40 -25.51 -12.09
CA GLY A 68 9.53 -24.44 -13.08
C GLY A 68 8.19 -23.84 -13.48
N VAL A 69 8.25 -22.61 -13.97
CA VAL A 69 7.12 -21.84 -14.49
C VAL A 69 7.42 -21.33 -15.89
N PRO A 70 6.43 -21.25 -16.80
CA PRO A 70 6.66 -20.67 -18.11
C PRO A 70 7.07 -19.19 -17.99
N TYR A 71 8.09 -18.74 -18.73
CA TYR A 71 8.62 -17.39 -18.58
C TYR A 71 7.60 -16.30 -18.89
N HIS A 72 6.72 -16.52 -19.87
CA HIS A 72 5.71 -15.56 -20.28
C HIS A 72 4.57 -15.36 -19.26
N SER A 73 4.41 -16.26 -18.31
CA SER A 73 3.43 -16.18 -17.22
C SER A 73 4.06 -16.00 -15.84
N SER A 74 5.37 -15.83 -15.77
CA SER A 74 6.14 -15.78 -14.51
C SER A 74 5.73 -14.65 -13.58
N GLU A 75 5.26 -13.50 -14.10
CA GLU A 75 4.83 -12.35 -13.29
C GLU A 75 3.80 -12.71 -12.22
N SER A 76 2.80 -13.53 -12.57
CA SER A 76 1.76 -13.94 -11.62
C SER A 76 2.31 -14.82 -10.48
N TYR A 77 3.30 -15.63 -10.74
CA TYR A 77 3.99 -16.46 -9.75
C TYR A 77 4.92 -15.63 -8.88
N ILE A 78 5.69 -14.71 -9.49
CA ILE A 78 6.55 -13.77 -8.77
C ILE A 78 5.71 -12.90 -7.84
N ALA A 79 4.57 -12.38 -8.31
CA ALA A 79 3.63 -11.59 -7.49
C ALA A 79 3.19 -12.33 -6.22
N ARG A 80 2.85 -13.62 -6.32
CA ARG A 80 2.44 -14.45 -5.17
C ARG A 80 3.57 -14.66 -4.16
N LEU A 81 4.81 -14.84 -4.61
CA LEU A 81 5.97 -14.98 -3.74
C LEU A 81 6.34 -13.67 -3.06
N VAL A 82 6.39 -12.58 -3.82
CA VAL A 82 6.71 -11.25 -3.31
C VAL A 82 5.65 -10.77 -2.30
N ALA A 83 4.36 -11.03 -2.56
CA ALA A 83 3.28 -10.75 -1.60
C ALA A 83 3.41 -11.50 -0.26
N LYS A 84 4.12 -12.64 -0.25
CA LYS A 84 4.47 -13.41 0.96
C LYS A 84 5.80 -13.00 1.58
N GLY A 85 6.46 -11.94 1.06
CA GLY A 85 7.71 -11.39 1.57
C GLY A 85 8.97 -12.04 1.02
N TYR A 86 8.89 -12.95 0.04
CA TYR A 86 10.07 -13.53 -0.60
C TYR A 86 10.70 -12.56 -1.59
N LYS A 87 12.04 -12.58 -1.68
CA LYS A 87 12.81 -11.90 -2.72
C LYS A 87 13.01 -12.85 -3.90
N VAL A 88 12.78 -12.39 -5.11
CA VAL A 88 12.91 -13.19 -6.34
C VAL A 88 13.97 -12.60 -7.24
N ALA A 89 15.05 -13.33 -7.50
CA ALA A 89 16.09 -12.95 -8.45
C ALA A 89 15.77 -13.50 -9.83
N ILE A 90 15.63 -12.63 -10.83
CA ILE A 90 15.34 -13.00 -12.21
C ILE A 90 16.66 -13.10 -12.95
N CYS A 91 17.01 -14.33 -13.36
CA CYS A 91 18.24 -14.65 -14.09
C CYS A 91 17.92 -14.98 -15.55
N GLU A 92 18.35 -14.10 -16.46
CA GLU A 92 18.09 -14.18 -17.91
C GLU A 92 19.32 -14.59 -18.70
N GLN A 93 19.08 -15.05 -19.93
CA GLN A 93 20.10 -15.32 -20.92
C GLN A 93 20.62 -13.99 -21.49
N MET A 94 21.93 -13.75 -21.34
CA MET A 94 22.59 -12.51 -21.74
C MET A 94 23.01 -12.47 -23.21
N GLU A 95 22.86 -13.57 -23.92
CA GLU A 95 23.20 -13.73 -25.33
C GLU A 95 22.18 -14.61 -26.07
N ASP A 96 22.06 -14.44 -27.37
CA ASP A 96 21.16 -15.23 -28.20
C ASP A 96 21.60 -16.71 -28.22
N PRO A 97 20.76 -17.66 -27.77
CA PRO A 97 21.09 -19.08 -27.81
C PRO A 97 21.48 -19.60 -29.21
N ALA A 98 20.96 -18.99 -30.29
CA ALA A 98 21.28 -19.38 -31.67
C ALA A 98 22.69 -18.96 -32.09
N LEU A 99 23.27 -17.95 -31.44
CA LEU A 99 24.61 -17.42 -31.74
C LEU A 99 25.67 -17.88 -30.76
N ALA A 100 25.29 -18.46 -29.63
CA ALA A 100 26.20 -18.88 -28.58
C ALA A 100 27.08 -20.06 -29.01
N LYS A 101 28.39 -19.90 -28.86
CA LYS A 101 29.38 -21.00 -29.05
C LYS A 101 29.60 -21.74 -27.72
N GLY A 102 28.60 -22.48 -27.25
CA GLY A 102 28.69 -23.24 -25.99
C GLY A 102 27.55 -23.00 -25.05
N LEU A 103 27.83 -22.96 -23.73
CA LEU A 103 26.82 -22.68 -22.72
C LEU A 103 26.47 -21.19 -22.74
N VAL A 104 25.20 -20.86 -22.99
CA VAL A 104 24.66 -19.49 -22.93
C VAL A 104 24.94 -18.87 -21.57
N LYS A 105 25.55 -17.68 -21.54
CA LYS A 105 25.79 -16.91 -20.32
C LYS A 105 24.47 -16.41 -19.75
N ARG A 106 24.32 -16.54 -18.44
CA ARG A 106 23.16 -16.02 -17.68
C ARG A 106 23.64 -15.15 -16.55
N ASP A 107 22.88 -14.10 -16.28
CA ASP A 107 23.12 -13.26 -15.13
C ASP A 107 21.79 -12.68 -14.59
N ILE A 108 21.81 -12.16 -13.36
CA ILE A 108 20.64 -11.53 -12.75
C ILE A 108 20.45 -10.18 -13.41
N ILE A 109 19.27 -10.00 -14.02
CA ILE A 109 18.85 -8.74 -14.60
C ILE A 109 18.10 -7.87 -13.62
N ARG A 110 17.50 -8.48 -12.56
CA ARG A 110 16.72 -7.79 -11.55
C ARG A 110 16.42 -8.68 -10.36
N ILE A 111 16.29 -8.06 -9.18
CA ILE A 111 15.77 -8.69 -7.97
C ILE A 111 14.46 -7.99 -7.60
N VAL A 112 13.37 -8.75 -7.56
CA VAL A 112 12.04 -8.25 -7.21
C VAL A 112 11.79 -8.50 -5.72
N THR A 113 11.50 -7.42 -4.99
CA THR A 113 11.19 -7.43 -3.56
C THR A 113 9.89 -6.66 -3.30
N PRO A 114 9.25 -6.78 -2.11
CA PRO A 114 8.00 -6.08 -1.84
C PRO A 114 8.02 -4.58 -2.11
N GLY A 115 9.14 -3.89 -1.83
CA GLY A 115 9.30 -2.44 -2.03
C GLY A 115 9.83 -2.02 -3.40
N SER A 116 10.35 -2.97 -4.20
CA SER A 116 11.00 -2.67 -5.49
C SER A 116 10.17 -3.00 -6.73
N VAL A 117 8.90 -3.38 -6.53
CA VAL A 117 7.96 -3.75 -7.62
C VAL A 117 7.65 -2.55 -8.51
N THR A 118 7.65 -2.77 -9.83
CA THR A 118 7.28 -1.77 -10.85
C THR A 118 6.19 -2.27 -11.80
N GLU A 119 5.92 -3.57 -11.83
CA GLU A 119 4.91 -4.19 -12.67
C GLU A 119 3.50 -3.84 -12.20
N SER A 120 2.65 -3.37 -13.12
CA SER A 120 1.27 -2.96 -12.79
C SER A 120 0.42 -4.12 -12.27
N SER A 121 0.70 -5.35 -12.71
CA SER A 121 0.00 -6.57 -12.25
C SER A 121 0.25 -6.91 -10.77
N MET A 122 1.33 -6.38 -10.18
CA MET A 122 1.74 -6.62 -8.79
C MET A 122 1.39 -5.45 -7.86
N LEU A 123 0.92 -4.33 -8.41
CA LEU A 123 0.67 -3.08 -7.68
C LEU A 123 -0.83 -2.78 -7.58
N VAL A 124 -1.24 -2.22 -6.46
CA VAL A 124 -2.57 -1.61 -6.34
C VAL A 124 -2.53 -0.23 -7.01
N GLU A 125 -3.42 0.00 -7.98
CA GLU A 125 -3.40 1.22 -8.81
C GLU A 125 -3.50 2.50 -7.98
N SER A 126 -4.41 2.55 -7.01
CA SER A 126 -4.69 3.72 -6.16
C SER A 126 -3.85 3.79 -4.88
N LYS A 127 -2.76 3.00 -4.78
CA LYS A 127 -1.86 2.99 -3.62
C LYS A 127 -0.41 3.09 -4.07
N ASN A 128 0.39 3.90 -3.38
CA ASN A 128 1.84 3.93 -3.53
C ASN A 128 2.46 2.67 -2.91
N ASN A 129 3.61 2.26 -3.42
CA ASN A 129 4.38 1.14 -2.92
C ASN A 129 5.75 1.63 -2.44
N TYR A 130 5.84 1.97 -1.16
CA TYR A 130 7.05 2.59 -0.63
C TYR A 130 8.09 1.57 -0.17
N TYR A 131 9.34 1.83 -0.54
CA TYR A 131 10.52 1.32 0.12
C TYR A 131 11.04 2.41 1.05
N ALA A 132 11.15 2.13 2.35
CA ALA A 132 11.68 3.07 3.32
C ALA A 132 13.14 2.76 3.65
N CYS A 133 13.93 3.77 3.98
CA CYS A 133 15.22 3.61 4.62
C CYS A 133 15.27 4.48 5.86
N VAL A 134 15.70 3.92 6.98
CA VAL A 134 15.87 4.62 8.26
C VAL A 134 17.28 4.44 8.76
N TYR A 135 17.98 5.54 8.94
CA TYR A 135 19.30 5.56 9.55
C TYR A 135 19.28 6.38 10.83
N GLY A 136 19.72 5.78 11.94
CA GLY A 136 19.78 6.43 13.24
C GLY A 136 21.20 6.68 13.72
N ALA A 137 21.44 7.87 14.29
CA ALA A 137 22.69 8.20 14.98
C ALA A 137 22.45 9.27 16.04
N ALA A 138 23.00 9.10 17.24
CA ALA A 138 22.98 10.09 18.30
C ALA A 138 21.59 10.70 18.60
N GLY A 139 20.54 9.88 18.64
CA GLY A 139 19.16 10.32 18.93
C GLY A 139 18.49 11.09 17.80
N THR A 140 19.05 11.01 16.59
CA THR A 140 18.49 11.58 15.36
C THR A 140 18.26 10.46 14.35
N TYR A 141 17.11 10.48 13.66
CA TYR A 141 16.78 9.55 12.61
C TYR A 141 16.55 10.29 11.29
N GLY A 142 17.26 9.87 10.24
CA GLY A 142 16.98 10.23 8.86
C GLY A 142 16.07 9.19 8.24
N LEU A 143 14.98 9.63 7.65
CA LEU A 143 14.00 8.77 6.98
C LEU A 143 13.89 9.14 5.52
N CYS A 144 13.94 8.14 4.65
CA CYS A 144 13.72 8.29 3.22
C CYS A 144 12.69 7.28 2.73
N PHE A 145 11.85 7.71 1.82
CA PHE A 145 10.76 6.91 1.24
C PHE A 145 10.81 7.01 -0.28
N CYS A 146 10.87 5.89 -0.96
CA CYS A 146 10.87 5.83 -2.41
C CYS A 146 9.71 4.94 -2.91
N ASP A 147 8.89 5.47 -3.79
CA ASP A 147 8.01 4.64 -4.63
C ASP A 147 8.70 4.46 -5.99
N VAL A 148 9.32 3.29 -6.18
CA VAL A 148 10.05 2.96 -7.40
C VAL A 148 9.14 2.97 -8.63
N SER A 149 7.85 2.69 -8.46
CA SER A 149 6.89 2.63 -9.58
C SER A 149 6.50 3.99 -10.13
N THR A 150 6.64 5.07 -9.34
CA THR A 150 6.31 6.45 -9.73
C THR A 150 7.53 7.36 -9.80
N GLY A 151 8.63 6.94 -9.17
CA GLY A 151 9.84 7.75 -9.00
C GLY A 151 9.67 8.89 -7.99
N ALA A 152 8.71 8.78 -7.08
CA ALA A 152 8.60 9.67 -5.92
C ALA A 152 9.67 9.32 -4.89
N PHE A 153 10.42 10.33 -4.42
CA PHE A 153 11.47 10.19 -3.42
C PHE A 153 11.36 11.31 -2.40
N SER A 154 10.95 10.98 -1.17
CA SER A 154 10.76 11.94 -0.09
C SER A 154 11.71 11.65 1.06
N ALA A 155 12.17 12.71 1.77
CA ALA A 155 13.08 12.56 2.89
C ALA A 155 12.71 13.53 4.03
N THR A 156 12.99 13.12 5.27
CA THR A 156 12.81 13.94 6.46
C THR A 156 13.79 13.52 7.56
N GLN A 157 13.95 14.39 8.56
CA GLN A 157 14.72 14.12 9.77
C GLN A 157 13.86 14.36 11.00
N VAL A 158 13.95 13.46 11.96
CA VAL A 158 13.39 13.63 13.30
C VAL A 158 14.48 13.53 14.35
N SER A 159 14.41 14.33 15.42
CA SER A 159 15.44 14.41 16.45
C SER A 159 14.85 14.81 17.80
N GLY A 160 15.53 14.48 18.89
CA GLY A 160 15.11 14.81 20.24
C GLY A 160 14.75 13.58 21.07
N ALA A 161 14.16 13.80 22.25
CA ALA A 161 13.85 12.73 23.19
C ALA A 161 12.83 11.72 22.66
N ASP A 162 11.91 12.16 21.78
CA ASP A 162 10.82 11.35 21.22
C ASP A 162 11.05 10.96 19.75
N ALA A 163 12.31 11.11 19.26
CA ALA A 163 12.65 10.89 17.86
C ALA A 163 12.27 9.50 17.33
N MET A 164 12.34 8.46 18.16
CA MET A 164 11.90 7.11 17.79
C MET A 164 10.37 7.06 17.52
N GLN A 165 9.59 7.67 18.41
CA GLN A 165 8.13 7.74 18.26
C GLN A 165 7.73 8.56 17.01
N ASP A 166 8.41 9.68 16.79
CA ASP A 166 8.19 10.50 15.59
C ASP A 166 8.58 9.74 14.32
N ALA A 167 9.67 8.95 14.34
CA ALA A 167 10.04 8.07 13.24
C ALA A 167 8.96 7.00 12.97
N GLN A 168 8.40 6.39 14.01
CA GLN A 168 7.31 5.42 13.88
C GLN A 168 6.04 6.07 13.30
N ASN A 169 5.70 7.29 13.72
CA ASN A 169 4.57 8.05 13.18
C ASN A 169 4.75 8.39 11.70
N GLU A 170 5.97 8.81 11.31
CA GLU A 170 6.29 9.06 9.89
C GLU A 170 6.20 7.77 9.05
N LEU A 171 6.75 6.66 9.54
CA LEU A 171 6.62 5.35 8.88
C LEU A 171 5.14 4.93 8.73
N GLY A 172 4.32 5.23 9.74
CA GLY A 172 2.88 5.03 9.70
C GLY A 172 2.15 5.88 8.64
N SER A 173 2.73 7.03 8.25
CA SER A 173 2.16 7.89 7.20
C SER A 173 2.37 7.34 5.80
N PHE A 174 3.43 6.56 5.59
CA PHE A 174 3.79 5.98 4.29
C PHE A 174 3.40 4.51 4.16
N LEU A 175 3.33 3.76 5.28
CA LEU A 175 3.04 2.33 5.32
C LEU A 175 3.94 1.54 4.33
N PRO A 176 5.27 1.55 4.52
CA PRO A 176 6.19 0.96 3.57
C PRO A 176 6.00 -0.55 3.46
N SER A 177 6.07 -1.09 2.24
CA SER A 177 6.05 -2.53 1.99
C SER A 177 7.39 -3.18 2.33
N GLU A 178 8.48 -2.41 2.27
CA GLU A 178 9.83 -2.84 2.60
C GLU A 178 10.62 -1.72 3.28
N ALA A 179 11.51 -2.07 4.19
CA ALA A 179 12.34 -1.10 4.91
C ALA A 179 13.78 -1.62 5.06
N LEU A 180 14.75 -0.69 4.91
CA LEU A 180 16.17 -0.87 5.22
C LEU A 180 16.51 -0.08 6.47
N LEU A 181 17.04 -0.74 7.49
CA LEU A 181 17.41 -0.11 8.75
C LEU A 181 18.92 -0.09 8.91
N GLY A 182 19.48 1.02 9.44
CA GLY A 182 20.89 1.16 9.71
C GLY A 182 21.22 2.02 10.94
N GLY A 183 22.44 1.93 11.43
CA GLY A 183 22.87 2.59 12.66
C GLY A 183 22.01 2.20 13.86
N THR A 184 21.74 3.14 14.76
CA THR A 184 20.90 2.87 15.96
C THR A 184 19.48 2.42 15.66
N ALA A 185 18.96 2.68 14.45
CA ALA A 185 17.65 2.18 14.03
C ALA A 185 17.63 0.65 13.83
N ALA A 186 18.80 0.04 13.58
CA ALA A 186 18.97 -1.40 13.40
C ALA A 186 19.33 -2.13 14.70
N GLU A 187 20.02 -1.43 15.63
CA GLU A 187 20.58 -2.04 16.83
C GLU A 187 19.54 -2.48 17.86
N ASP A 188 18.46 -1.72 18.01
CA ASP A 188 17.50 -1.88 19.12
C ASP A 188 16.41 -2.94 18.82
N GLY A 189 16.33 -3.46 17.60
CA GLY A 189 15.30 -4.43 17.18
C GLY A 189 13.86 -3.90 17.27
N ALA A 190 13.57 -2.97 18.17
CA ALA A 190 12.23 -2.46 18.45
C ALA A 190 11.55 -1.84 17.21
N LEU A 191 12.30 -1.09 16.40
CA LEU A 191 11.76 -0.52 15.15
C LEU A 191 11.48 -1.62 14.11
N ALA A 192 12.34 -2.63 14.04
CA ALA A 192 12.16 -3.75 13.13
C ALA A 192 10.92 -4.57 13.49
N ASP A 193 10.74 -4.87 14.76
CA ASP A 193 9.56 -5.60 15.25
C ASP A 193 8.28 -4.78 15.07
N PHE A 194 8.33 -3.48 15.38
CA PHE A 194 7.23 -2.57 15.11
C PHE A 194 6.79 -2.59 13.63
N LEU A 195 7.72 -2.52 12.68
CA LEU A 195 7.44 -2.55 11.25
C LEU A 195 6.86 -3.90 10.81
N ARG A 196 7.39 -5.03 11.31
CA ARG A 196 6.90 -6.37 10.98
C ARG A 196 5.51 -6.62 11.55
N ASP A 197 5.32 -6.32 12.84
CA ASP A 197 4.09 -6.68 13.56
C ASP A 197 2.92 -5.77 13.21
N ARG A 198 3.18 -4.47 13.04
CA ARG A 198 2.12 -3.48 12.81
C ARG A 198 1.78 -3.28 11.34
N PHE A 199 2.78 -3.34 10.44
CA PHE A 199 2.60 -3.01 9.02
C PHE A 199 2.85 -4.19 8.10
N HIS A 200 3.33 -5.32 8.62
CA HIS A 200 3.77 -6.48 7.83
C HIS A 200 4.86 -6.10 6.81
N THR A 201 5.68 -5.11 7.16
CA THR A 201 6.78 -4.63 6.33
C THR A 201 7.90 -5.68 6.25
N CYS A 202 8.43 -5.94 5.06
CA CYS A 202 9.64 -6.71 4.88
C CYS A 202 10.85 -5.88 5.37
N VAL A 203 11.48 -6.29 6.47
CA VAL A 203 12.56 -5.50 7.09
C VAL A 203 13.91 -6.13 6.80
N ASN A 204 14.80 -5.34 6.23
CA ASN A 204 16.20 -5.66 5.97
C ASN A 204 17.09 -4.85 6.94
N ILE A 205 18.09 -5.50 7.49
CA ILE A 205 19.13 -4.84 8.29
C ILE A 205 20.34 -4.62 7.37
N GLY A 206 20.70 -3.37 7.20
CA GLY A 206 21.85 -3.01 6.36
C GLY A 206 23.17 -3.15 7.11
N THR A 207 24.26 -3.31 6.37
CA THR A 207 25.62 -3.34 6.88
C THR A 207 26.19 -1.92 6.99
N ASP A 208 27.18 -1.71 7.86
CA ASP A 208 27.85 -0.41 7.99
C ASP A 208 28.44 0.10 6.67
N ALA A 209 28.89 -0.80 5.80
CA ALA A 209 29.41 -0.47 4.49
C ALA A 209 28.35 0.15 3.55
N GLN A 210 27.08 -0.22 3.71
CA GLN A 210 25.97 0.36 2.91
C GLN A 210 25.65 1.79 3.35
N PHE A 211 25.97 2.15 4.60
CA PHE A 211 25.76 3.48 5.17
C PHE A 211 27.04 4.32 5.27
N ASP A 212 28.10 3.93 4.57
CA ASP A 212 29.32 4.73 4.51
C ASP A 212 29.01 6.15 4.02
N SER A 213 29.43 7.14 4.79
CA SER A 213 29.05 8.54 4.55
C SER A 213 29.49 9.05 3.18
N ALA A 214 30.70 8.69 2.74
CA ALA A 214 31.24 9.16 1.47
C ALA A 214 30.54 8.49 0.28
N LEU A 215 30.23 7.20 0.40
CA LEU A 215 29.49 6.47 -0.63
C LEU A 215 28.04 6.97 -0.74
N CYS A 216 27.39 7.21 0.40
CA CYS A 216 26.02 7.73 0.41
C CYS A 216 25.93 9.14 -0.17
N GLU A 217 26.85 10.03 0.18
CA GLU A 217 26.91 11.38 -0.36
C GLU A 217 27.17 11.37 -1.88
N ALA A 218 28.10 10.54 -2.33
CA ALA A 218 28.38 10.36 -3.75
C ALA A 218 27.15 9.82 -4.50
N ALA A 219 26.39 8.86 -3.92
CA ALA A 219 25.21 8.31 -4.52
C ALA A 219 24.09 9.36 -4.66
N VAL A 220 23.87 10.19 -3.63
CA VAL A 220 22.89 11.30 -3.66
C VAL A 220 23.29 12.33 -4.71
N THR A 221 24.56 12.76 -4.72
CA THR A 221 25.07 13.73 -5.69
C THR A 221 24.95 13.23 -7.14
N ALA A 222 25.34 11.98 -7.38
CA ALA A 222 25.23 11.37 -8.71
C ALA A 222 23.77 11.24 -9.19
N GLN A 223 22.84 10.92 -8.26
CA GLN A 223 21.43 10.72 -8.64
C GLN A 223 20.73 12.02 -8.99
N PHE A 224 20.94 13.07 -8.19
CA PHE A 224 20.18 14.33 -8.35
C PHE A 224 20.97 15.41 -9.10
N GLY A 225 22.25 15.18 -9.41
CA GLY A 225 23.11 16.14 -10.11
C GLY A 225 23.41 17.41 -9.32
N GLN A 226 23.19 17.38 -8.01
CA GLN A 226 23.35 18.51 -7.08
C GLN A 226 24.04 18.05 -5.79
N SER A 227 24.79 18.95 -5.15
CA SER A 227 25.38 18.64 -3.86
C SER A 227 24.31 18.53 -2.76
N PRO A 228 24.58 17.81 -1.65
CA PRO A 228 23.65 17.75 -0.51
C PRO A 228 23.26 19.13 0.03
N GLU A 229 24.17 20.11 0.00
CA GLU A 229 23.87 21.49 0.42
C GLU A 229 22.84 22.14 -0.50
N ALA A 230 22.96 21.97 -1.82
CA ALA A 230 22.01 22.51 -2.80
C ALA A 230 20.64 21.86 -2.69
N LEU A 231 20.58 20.61 -2.22
CA LEU A 231 19.35 19.90 -1.91
C LEU A 231 18.75 20.24 -0.53
N GLY A 232 19.42 21.12 0.25
CA GLY A 232 18.98 21.49 1.59
C GLY A 232 19.36 20.51 2.69
N LEU A 233 20.27 19.56 2.43
CA LEU A 233 20.67 18.48 3.35
C LEU A 233 21.94 18.81 4.17
N ALA A 234 22.47 20.03 4.11
CA ALA A 234 23.78 20.43 4.68
C ALA A 234 24.00 20.01 6.15
N ASN A 235 22.95 20.00 6.97
CA ASN A 235 23.00 19.66 8.39
C ASN A 235 22.19 18.38 8.71
N MET A 236 22.06 17.49 7.75
CA MET A 236 21.22 16.29 7.87
C MET A 236 21.98 14.99 7.50
N PRO A 237 23.08 14.66 8.21
CA PRO A 237 23.92 13.51 7.86
C PRO A 237 23.13 12.19 7.90
N CYS A 238 22.16 12.04 8.82
CA CYS A 238 21.31 10.85 8.88
C CYS A 238 20.41 10.72 7.64
N VAL A 239 19.93 11.82 7.09
CA VAL A 239 19.14 11.81 5.83
C VAL A 239 20.02 11.47 4.64
N ILE A 240 21.23 12.01 4.56
CA ILE A 240 22.19 11.70 3.49
C ILE A 240 22.52 10.20 3.52
N ALA A 241 22.79 9.64 4.70
CA ALA A 241 23.08 8.22 4.87
C ALA A 241 21.86 7.36 4.44
N ALA A 242 20.65 7.69 4.91
CA ALA A 242 19.43 6.97 4.54
C ALA A 242 19.12 7.07 3.04
N ALA A 243 19.23 8.26 2.44
CA ALA A 243 18.95 8.47 1.02
C ALA A 243 19.99 7.75 0.13
N GLY A 244 21.28 7.88 0.47
CA GLY A 244 22.36 7.23 -0.27
C GLY A 244 22.27 5.71 -0.21
N ALA A 245 22.07 5.14 0.98
CA ALA A 245 21.91 3.69 1.16
C ALA A 245 20.68 3.16 0.41
N LEU A 246 19.55 3.87 0.43
CA LEU A 246 18.37 3.49 -0.33
C LEU A 246 18.63 3.50 -1.84
N LEU A 247 19.27 4.54 -2.37
CA LEU A 247 19.62 4.63 -3.80
C LEU A 247 20.58 3.52 -4.22
N ILE A 248 21.61 3.23 -3.43
CA ILE A 248 22.55 2.13 -3.69
C ILE A 248 21.79 0.79 -3.72
N THR A 249 20.96 0.54 -2.71
CA THR A 249 20.16 -0.68 -2.62
C THR A 249 19.20 -0.83 -3.81
N LEU A 250 18.49 0.23 -4.19
CA LEU A 250 17.56 0.19 -5.31
C LEU A 250 18.29 -0.03 -6.66
N ARG A 251 19.48 0.56 -6.87
CA ARG A 251 20.31 0.29 -8.06
C ARG A 251 20.75 -1.17 -8.10
N ASP A 252 21.14 -1.73 -6.97
CA ASP A 252 21.52 -3.13 -6.91
C ASP A 252 20.33 -4.07 -7.17
N LEU A 253 19.17 -3.79 -6.64
CA LEU A 253 17.95 -4.57 -6.89
C LEU A 253 17.48 -4.48 -8.35
N GLN A 254 17.49 -3.29 -8.93
CA GLN A 254 17.05 -3.07 -10.32
C GLN A 254 18.10 -3.43 -11.36
N LYS A 255 19.38 -3.60 -10.94
CA LYS A 255 20.53 -3.82 -11.83
C LYS A 255 20.64 -2.79 -12.95
N ASN A 256 20.13 -1.59 -12.71
CA ASN A 256 20.03 -0.50 -13.65
C ASN A 256 20.10 0.85 -12.91
N GLU A 257 20.45 1.90 -13.63
CA GLU A 257 20.31 3.27 -13.14
C GLU A 257 18.82 3.58 -12.89
N LEU A 258 18.57 4.55 -12.01
CA LEU A 258 17.23 4.96 -11.63
C LEU A 258 16.83 6.29 -12.30
N PRO A 259 16.74 6.37 -13.64
CA PRO A 259 16.60 7.63 -14.38
C PRO A 259 15.26 8.33 -14.11
N HIS A 260 14.27 7.62 -13.60
CA HIS A 260 12.95 8.12 -13.25
C HIS A 260 12.90 8.83 -11.89
N ILE A 261 13.88 8.62 -11.01
CA ILE A 261 14.01 9.32 -9.72
C ILE A 261 14.83 10.58 -9.93
N ARG A 262 14.18 11.72 -10.18
CA ARG A 262 14.85 12.98 -10.57
C ARG A 262 14.89 14.06 -9.51
N ALA A 263 14.05 13.97 -8.50
CA ALA A 263 13.93 14.97 -7.45
C ALA A 263 13.81 14.31 -6.08
N LEU A 264 14.45 14.93 -5.09
CA LEU A 264 14.28 14.62 -3.68
C LEU A 264 13.36 15.69 -3.08
N GLU A 265 12.23 15.25 -2.52
CA GLU A 265 11.31 16.11 -1.77
C GLU A 265 11.73 16.10 -0.30
N LEU A 266 12.47 17.13 0.12
CA LEU A 266 12.76 17.33 1.54
C LEU A 266 11.55 18.00 2.21
N TYR A 267 10.99 17.36 3.23
CA TYR A 267 9.91 17.95 4.01
C TYR A 267 10.23 17.94 5.51
N ILE A 268 9.64 18.89 6.21
CA ILE A 268 9.75 18.98 7.66
C ILE A 268 8.51 18.28 8.25
N ALA A 269 8.70 17.31 9.15
CA ALA A 269 7.62 16.54 9.77
C ALA A 269 6.50 17.43 10.37
N GLY A 270 6.82 18.62 10.89
CA GLY A 270 5.86 19.57 11.44
C GLY A 270 5.06 20.41 10.44
N LYS A 271 5.15 20.17 9.11
CA LYS A 271 4.31 20.88 8.10
C LYS A 271 2.89 20.35 7.98
N PHE A 272 2.63 19.16 8.47
CA PHE A 272 1.36 18.47 8.38
C PHE A 272 0.80 18.19 9.76
N MET A 273 -0.53 18.06 9.86
CA MET A 273 -1.18 17.57 11.07
C MET A 273 -0.63 16.18 11.38
N GLN A 274 -0.13 16.01 12.60
CA GLN A 274 0.34 14.71 13.04
C GLN A 274 -0.84 13.82 13.45
N LEU A 275 -0.88 12.64 12.84
CA LEU A 275 -1.82 11.58 13.16
C LEU A 275 -1.02 10.41 13.71
N ASP A 276 -1.25 10.02 14.96
CA ASP A 276 -0.66 8.81 15.49
C ASP A 276 -1.30 7.56 14.87
N LEU A 277 -0.68 6.42 15.09
CA LEU A 277 -1.17 5.15 14.54
C LEU A 277 -2.55 4.77 15.11
N ALA A 278 -2.79 5.10 16.37
CA ALA A 278 -4.06 4.87 17.02
C ALA A 278 -5.17 5.71 16.35
N ALA A 279 -4.92 6.99 16.06
CA ALA A 279 -5.87 7.85 15.37
C ALA A 279 -6.20 7.33 13.96
N ARG A 280 -5.19 6.94 13.17
CA ARG A 280 -5.40 6.39 11.82
C ARG A 280 -6.31 5.17 11.84
N ARG A 281 -6.03 4.22 12.75
CA ARG A 281 -6.79 2.99 12.93
C ARG A 281 -8.19 3.26 13.50
N ASN A 282 -8.28 4.04 14.59
CA ASN A 282 -9.53 4.27 15.30
C ASN A 282 -10.52 5.10 14.49
N LEU A 283 -10.04 5.98 13.62
CA LEU A 283 -10.87 6.77 12.70
C LEU A 283 -11.17 6.05 11.38
N GLU A 284 -10.60 4.86 11.17
CA GLU A 284 -10.82 4.05 9.96
C GLU A 284 -10.61 4.89 8.68
N LEU A 285 -9.45 5.54 8.58
CA LEU A 285 -9.19 6.49 7.50
C LEU A 285 -9.18 5.82 6.13
N THR A 286 -8.42 4.76 5.96
CA THR A 286 -8.20 4.11 4.65
C THR A 286 -8.86 2.73 4.55
N GLU A 287 -9.05 2.04 5.67
CA GLU A 287 -9.66 0.72 5.77
C GLU A 287 -10.36 0.54 7.11
N THR A 288 -11.30 -0.41 7.18
CA THR A 288 -12.01 -0.75 8.42
C THR A 288 -11.14 -1.57 9.37
N MET A 289 -11.32 -1.40 10.68
CA MET A 289 -10.51 -2.09 11.71
C MET A 289 -10.64 -3.62 11.66
N ARG A 290 -11.84 -4.14 11.42
CA ARG A 290 -12.12 -5.58 11.48
C ARG A 290 -11.90 -6.30 10.16
N ALA A 291 -12.51 -5.81 9.08
CA ALA A 291 -12.52 -6.49 7.78
C ALA A 291 -11.32 -6.10 6.91
N LYS A 292 -10.56 -5.06 7.27
CA LYS A 292 -9.48 -4.50 6.45
C LYS A 292 -9.93 -4.14 5.02
N GLU A 293 -11.17 -3.69 4.91
CA GLU A 293 -11.79 -3.31 3.64
C GLU A 293 -11.85 -1.78 3.50
N LYS A 294 -11.74 -1.30 2.26
CA LYS A 294 -11.95 0.12 1.93
C LYS A 294 -13.38 0.57 2.24
N ARG A 295 -14.39 -0.30 1.97
CA ARG A 295 -15.79 0.02 2.22
C ARG A 295 -16.06 0.19 3.72
N GLY A 296 -16.59 1.34 4.10
CA GLY A 296 -16.82 1.70 5.50
C GLY A 296 -15.70 2.56 6.10
N SER A 297 -14.67 2.94 5.32
CA SER A 297 -13.63 3.89 5.72
C SER A 297 -13.94 5.32 5.23
N LEU A 298 -13.19 6.33 5.72
CA LEU A 298 -13.30 7.70 5.21
C LEU A 298 -12.89 7.76 3.73
N LEU A 299 -11.85 7.03 3.34
CA LEU A 299 -11.41 6.94 1.95
C LEU A 299 -12.52 6.44 1.02
N TRP A 300 -13.32 5.46 1.44
CA TRP A 300 -14.45 4.99 0.65
C TRP A 300 -15.48 6.08 0.36
N VAL A 301 -15.70 6.98 1.30
CA VAL A 301 -16.63 8.12 1.13
C VAL A 301 -16.07 9.13 0.15
N LEU A 302 -14.80 9.53 0.34
CA LEU A 302 -14.16 10.63 -0.36
C LEU A 302 -13.61 10.26 -1.74
N ASP A 303 -13.28 8.97 -1.97
CA ASP A 303 -12.64 8.55 -3.21
C ASP A 303 -13.66 8.29 -4.32
N LYS A 304 -13.86 9.32 -5.13
CA LYS A 304 -14.57 9.31 -6.41
C LYS A 304 -13.64 9.65 -7.57
N THR A 305 -12.33 9.59 -7.32
CA THR A 305 -11.30 9.83 -8.33
C THR A 305 -11.46 8.91 -9.54
N LYS A 306 -10.99 9.35 -10.69
CA LYS A 306 -11.08 8.63 -11.96
C LYS A 306 -9.74 8.12 -12.44
N THR A 307 -8.66 8.72 -11.96
CA THR A 307 -7.30 8.34 -12.31
C THR A 307 -6.61 7.62 -11.13
N ALA A 308 -5.73 6.69 -11.44
CA ALA A 308 -4.90 6.03 -10.43
C ALA A 308 -4.02 7.05 -9.67
N MET A 309 -3.50 8.05 -10.38
CA MET A 309 -2.70 9.16 -9.85
C MET A 309 -3.50 9.98 -8.83
N GLY A 310 -4.76 10.32 -9.15
CA GLY A 310 -5.67 11.01 -8.23
C GLY A 310 -5.97 10.19 -6.99
N GLY A 311 -6.20 8.88 -7.13
CA GLY A 311 -6.42 7.98 -6.00
C GLY A 311 -5.23 7.92 -5.04
N ARG A 312 -4.00 7.84 -5.57
CA ARG A 312 -2.76 7.91 -4.78
C ARG A 312 -2.61 9.24 -4.05
N LEU A 313 -2.86 10.34 -4.75
CA LEU A 313 -2.75 11.67 -4.17
C LEU A 313 -3.81 11.93 -3.10
N LEU A 314 -5.06 11.49 -3.28
CA LEU A 314 -6.11 11.59 -2.28
C LEU A 314 -5.72 10.88 -0.98
N ARG A 315 -5.16 9.68 -1.09
CA ARG A 315 -4.66 8.93 0.07
C ARG A 315 -3.53 9.71 0.76
N ALA A 316 -2.57 10.25 0.01
CA ALA A 316 -1.50 11.07 0.56
C ALA A 316 -2.01 12.34 1.27
N TRP A 317 -3.04 13.01 0.73
CA TRP A 317 -3.64 14.17 1.38
C TRP A 317 -4.40 13.81 2.66
N MET A 318 -5.00 12.63 2.72
CA MET A 318 -5.68 12.12 3.92
C MET A 318 -4.68 11.77 5.02
N GLU A 319 -3.55 11.17 4.66
CA GLU A 319 -2.50 10.79 5.61
C GLU A 319 -1.71 11.99 6.14
N ARG A 320 -1.71 13.12 5.40
CA ARG A 320 -0.97 14.36 5.71
C ARG A 320 -1.83 15.60 5.52
N PRO A 321 -2.81 15.86 6.43
CA PRO A 321 -3.61 17.08 6.39
C PRO A 321 -2.74 18.32 6.61
N LEU A 322 -3.13 19.43 6.01
CA LEU A 322 -2.36 20.66 6.02
C LEU A 322 -2.50 21.43 7.35
N LEU A 323 -1.44 22.15 7.74
CA LEU A 323 -1.46 23.12 8.85
C LEU A 323 -1.55 24.57 8.39
N SER A 324 -1.40 24.86 7.12
CA SER A 324 -1.45 26.20 6.57
C SER A 324 -2.86 26.58 6.14
N PRO A 325 -3.55 27.55 6.83
CA PRO A 325 -4.87 28.00 6.42
C PRO A 325 -4.90 28.53 5.00
N ALA A 326 -3.83 29.18 4.54
CA ALA A 326 -3.74 29.70 3.19
C ALA A 326 -3.79 28.59 2.13
N GLN A 327 -3.06 27.48 2.35
CA GLN A 327 -3.09 26.34 1.44
C GLN A 327 -4.43 25.59 1.49
N ILE A 328 -5.01 25.46 2.69
CA ILE A 328 -6.34 24.87 2.88
C ILE A 328 -7.39 25.69 2.15
N THR A 329 -7.42 27.00 2.38
CA THR A 329 -8.39 27.92 1.73
C THR A 329 -8.24 27.90 0.21
N ARG A 330 -7.01 27.79 -0.31
CA ARG A 330 -6.74 27.65 -1.74
C ARG A 330 -7.42 26.40 -2.32
N ARG A 331 -7.34 25.24 -1.64
CA ARG A 331 -8.06 24.02 -2.03
C ARG A 331 -9.57 24.21 -1.91
N LEU A 332 -10.06 24.72 -0.78
CA LEU A 332 -11.49 24.93 -0.54
C LEU A 332 -12.13 25.86 -1.58
N THR A 333 -11.41 26.91 -2.03
CA THR A 333 -11.90 27.81 -3.07
C THR A 333 -12.00 27.13 -4.44
N ALA A 334 -11.06 26.25 -4.76
CA ALA A 334 -11.13 25.42 -5.96
C ALA A 334 -12.31 24.45 -5.93
N VAL A 335 -12.50 23.75 -4.81
CA VAL A 335 -13.65 22.87 -4.60
C VAL A 335 -14.97 23.65 -4.70
N GLU A 336 -15.05 24.84 -4.11
CA GLU A 336 -16.25 25.69 -4.18
C GLU A 336 -16.62 26.07 -5.62
N GLU A 337 -15.63 26.42 -6.43
CA GLU A 337 -15.89 26.75 -7.84
C GLU A 337 -16.40 25.52 -8.61
N LEU A 338 -15.78 24.33 -8.39
CA LEU A 338 -16.22 23.08 -9.00
C LEU A 338 -17.61 22.62 -8.51
N VAL A 339 -17.98 22.93 -7.26
CA VAL A 339 -19.34 22.69 -6.75
C VAL A 339 -20.36 23.57 -7.48
N LYS A 340 -20.04 24.85 -7.68
CA LYS A 340 -20.94 25.82 -8.35
C LYS A 340 -21.07 25.57 -9.86
N LYS A 341 -19.99 25.12 -10.52
CA LYS A 341 -19.94 24.84 -11.96
C LYS A 341 -20.19 23.35 -12.25
N THR A 342 -21.41 22.91 -12.05
CA THR A 342 -21.79 21.49 -12.16
C THR A 342 -21.50 20.89 -13.52
N ILE A 343 -21.80 21.59 -14.62
CA ILE A 343 -21.58 21.07 -15.99
C ILE A 343 -20.08 20.89 -16.23
N ASP A 344 -19.28 21.93 -15.96
CA ASP A 344 -17.82 21.87 -16.15
C ASP A 344 -17.20 20.75 -15.31
N ARG A 345 -17.66 20.56 -14.05
CA ARG A 345 -17.19 19.48 -13.19
C ARG A 345 -17.50 18.09 -13.76
N GLU A 346 -18.72 17.83 -14.21
CA GLU A 346 -19.09 16.52 -14.76
C GLU A 346 -18.32 16.24 -16.05
N GLU A 347 -18.11 17.21 -16.90
CA GLU A 347 -17.31 17.05 -18.12
C GLU A 347 -15.83 16.84 -17.82
N LEU A 348 -15.27 17.51 -16.80
CA LEU A 348 -13.92 17.22 -16.30
C LEU A 348 -13.82 15.79 -15.78
N ILE A 349 -14.79 15.31 -15.01
CA ILE A 349 -14.82 13.93 -14.48
C ILE A 349 -14.86 12.90 -15.62
N LEU A 350 -15.63 13.16 -16.67
CA LEU A 350 -15.69 12.29 -17.85
C LEU A 350 -14.36 12.26 -18.60
N SER A 351 -13.75 13.44 -18.82
CA SER A 351 -12.45 13.53 -19.49
C SER A 351 -11.31 12.88 -18.68
N LEU A 352 -11.32 13.04 -17.35
CA LEU A 352 -10.34 12.42 -16.45
C LEU A 352 -10.42 10.90 -16.46
N ARG A 353 -11.57 10.32 -16.70
CA ARG A 353 -11.75 8.85 -16.77
C ARG A 353 -10.94 8.20 -17.89
N GLU A 354 -10.71 8.92 -18.98
CA GLU A 354 -9.97 8.44 -20.14
C GLU A 354 -8.45 8.57 -19.96
N ILE A 355 -7.98 9.28 -18.93
CA ILE A 355 -6.56 9.49 -18.67
C ILE A 355 -5.98 8.27 -17.94
N THR A 356 -4.97 7.68 -18.54
CA THR A 356 -4.23 6.52 -18.01
C THR A 356 -3.20 6.95 -16.95
N ASP A 357 -2.54 5.99 -16.31
CA ASP A 357 -1.50 6.25 -15.30
C ASP A 357 -0.17 6.71 -15.92
N PHE A 358 -0.04 8.02 -16.12
CA PHE A 358 1.16 8.64 -16.71
C PHE A 358 2.40 8.48 -15.82
N GLU A 359 2.26 8.47 -14.49
CA GLU A 359 3.40 8.34 -13.59
C GLU A 359 4.07 6.98 -13.75
N ARG A 360 3.30 5.89 -13.63
CA ARG A 360 3.82 4.53 -13.77
C ARG A 360 4.22 4.20 -15.21
N ALA A 361 3.49 4.72 -16.20
CA ALA A 361 3.88 4.58 -17.61
C ALA A 361 5.24 5.24 -17.88
N MET A 362 5.47 6.46 -17.40
CA MET A 362 6.74 7.16 -17.54
C MET A 362 7.89 6.42 -16.86
N THR A 363 7.68 5.84 -15.70
CA THR A 363 8.69 5.01 -15.05
C THR A 363 9.13 3.85 -15.94
N ARG A 364 8.18 3.08 -16.49
CA ARG A 364 8.49 1.98 -17.42
C ARG A 364 9.18 2.46 -18.70
N ILE A 365 8.76 3.60 -19.23
CA ILE A 365 9.37 4.21 -20.41
C ILE A 365 10.84 4.58 -20.13
N MET A 366 11.11 5.23 -19.00
CA MET A 366 12.46 5.69 -18.62
C MET A 366 13.39 4.54 -18.24
N THR A 367 12.89 3.50 -17.58
CA THR A 367 13.67 2.30 -17.22
C THR A 367 13.85 1.32 -18.38
N GLY A 368 13.21 1.58 -19.52
CA GLY A 368 13.37 0.73 -20.71
C GLY A 368 12.48 -0.52 -20.71
N THR A 369 11.60 -0.69 -19.73
CA THR A 369 10.71 -1.88 -19.59
C THR A 369 9.35 -1.70 -20.28
N ALA A 370 9.03 -0.49 -20.75
CA ALA A 370 7.77 -0.21 -21.44
C ALA A 370 7.60 -0.99 -22.75
N SER A 371 6.39 -1.43 -23.01
CA SER A 371 5.92 -2.03 -24.25
C SER A 371 5.33 -0.96 -25.20
N CYS A 372 5.02 -1.36 -26.43
CA CYS A 372 4.27 -0.49 -27.35
C CYS A 372 2.89 -0.11 -26.81
N ARG A 373 2.25 -0.99 -26.03
CA ARG A 373 0.95 -0.72 -25.39
C ARG A 373 1.03 0.38 -24.34
N ASP A 374 2.16 0.49 -23.62
CA ASP A 374 2.36 1.58 -22.66
C ASP A 374 2.44 2.94 -23.35
N LEU A 375 3.11 3.04 -24.51
CA LEU A 375 3.15 4.26 -25.31
C LEU A 375 1.79 4.58 -25.93
N ALA A 376 1.10 3.58 -26.47
CA ALA A 376 -0.26 3.76 -27.00
C ALA A 376 -1.25 4.22 -25.91
N ALA A 377 -1.16 3.66 -24.70
CA ALA A 377 -1.97 4.09 -23.56
C ALA A 377 -1.65 5.53 -23.13
N LEU A 378 -0.38 5.93 -23.16
CA LEU A 378 0.02 7.34 -22.91
C LEU A 378 -0.60 8.27 -23.96
N SER A 379 -0.53 7.92 -25.25
CA SER A 379 -1.15 8.69 -26.34
C SER A 379 -2.67 8.79 -26.20
N GLN A 380 -3.33 7.67 -25.87
CA GLN A 380 -4.78 7.64 -25.65
C GLN A 380 -5.18 8.54 -24.50
N GLY A 381 -4.48 8.47 -23.36
CA GLY A 381 -4.76 9.34 -22.22
C GLY A 381 -4.51 10.81 -22.52
N ALA A 382 -3.47 11.12 -23.32
CA ALA A 382 -3.17 12.49 -23.76
C ALA A 382 -4.26 13.09 -24.68
N ALA A 383 -5.02 12.25 -25.37
CA ALA A 383 -6.11 12.72 -26.24
C ALA A 383 -7.20 13.50 -25.48
N SER A 384 -7.38 13.25 -24.17
CA SER A 384 -8.37 13.93 -23.34
C SER A 384 -7.86 15.25 -22.72
N LEU A 385 -6.54 15.50 -22.72
CA LEU A 385 -5.95 16.67 -22.08
C LEU A 385 -6.40 18.02 -22.68
N PRO A 386 -6.59 18.18 -24.01
CA PRO A 386 -7.11 19.41 -24.58
C PRO A 386 -8.49 19.78 -24.02
N ALA A 387 -9.41 18.82 -23.89
CA ALA A 387 -10.74 19.03 -23.32
C ALA A 387 -10.67 19.44 -21.84
N VAL A 388 -9.80 18.78 -21.04
CA VAL A 388 -9.54 19.17 -19.65
C VAL A 388 -9.02 20.60 -19.59
N LYS A 389 -8.04 20.96 -20.42
CA LYS A 389 -7.45 22.30 -20.45
C LYS A 389 -8.45 23.37 -20.88
N GLU A 390 -9.29 23.10 -21.85
CA GLU A 390 -10.37 23.99 -22.28
C GLU A 390 -11.33 24.31 -21.14
N ARG A 391 -11.77 23.31 -20.37
CA ARG A 391 -12.66 23.54 -19.22
C ARG A 391 -11.98 24.32 -18.10
N LEU A 392 -10.70 24.06 -17.84
CA LEU A 392 -9.93 24.82 -16.85
C LEU A 392 -9.75 26.28 -17.23
N SER A 393 -9.69 26.63 -18.52
CA SER A 393 -9.52 28.01 -18.98
C SER A 393 -10.62 28.96 -18.50
N GLY A 394 -11.85 28.46 -18.30
CA GLY A 394 -12.99 29.20 -17.79
C GLY A 394 -13.02 29.34 -16.26
N MET A 395 -12.11 28.68 -15.51
CA MET A 395 -12.07 28.74 -14.06
C MET A 395 -11.38 30.01 -13.54
N ARG A 396 -11.76 30.44 -12.32
CA ARG A 396 -11.26 31.71 -11.72
C ARG A 396 -10.44 31.45 -10.45
N SER A 397 -10.61 30.31 -9.81
CA SER A 397 -9.86 29.99 -8.61
C SER A 397 -8.35 29.99 -8.90
N PRO A 398 -7.52 30.67 -8.09
CA PRO A 398 -6.06 30.69 -8.30
C PRO A 398 -5.43 29.31 -8.36
N TYR A 399 -5.99 28.33 -7.64
CA TYR A 399 -5.47 26.97 -7.70
C TYR A 399 -5.77 26.30 -9.05
N LEU A 400 -7.01 26.40 -9.54
CA LEU A 400 -7.37 25.83 -10.84
C LEU A 400 -6.65 26.54 -11.99
N GLN A 401 -6.38 27.85 -11.88
CA GLN A 401 -5.54 28.57 -12.85
C GLN A 401 -4.09 28.06 -12.84
N THR A 402 -3.53 27.81 -11.67
CA THR A 402 -2.19 27.19 -11.58
C THR A 402 -2.18 25.81 -12.26
N LEU A 403 -3.24 24.98 -12.06
CA LEU A 403 -3.35 23.70 -12.73
C LEU A 403 -3.49 23.85 -14.25
N PHE A 404 -4.23 24.87 -14.72
CA PHE A 404 -4.33 25.18 -16.15
C PHE A 404 -2.96 25.50 -16.77
N GLU A 405 -2.13 26.29 -16.07
CA GLU A 405 -0.78 26.64 -16.52
C GLU A 405 0.16 25.42 -16.52
N GLN A 406 0.07 24.57 -15.52
CA GLN A 406 0.90 23.38 -15.36
C GLN A 406 0.51 22.23 -16.31
N LEU A 407 -0.73 22.19 -16.77
CA LEU A 407 -1.24 21.14 -17.63
C LEU A 407 -0.78 21.39 -19.07
N ASP A 408 0.10 20.53 -19.57
CA ASP A 408 0.49 20.46 -20.97
C ASP A 408 -0.44 19.47 -21.71
N THR A 409 -0.86 19.79 -22.91
CA THR A 409 -1.72 18.92 -23.70
C THR A 409 -0.99 17.74 -24.33
N LEU A 410 0.35 17.76 -24.31
CA LEU A 410 1.24 16.74 -24.87
C LEU A 410 0.90 16.38 -26.33
N ALA A 411 0.40 17.35 -27.11
CA ALA A 411 -0.11 17.12 -28.46
C ALA A 411 0.99 16.62 -29.41
N ASP A 412 2.19 17.18 -29.29
CA ASP A 412 3.37 16.80 -30.04
C ASP A 412 3.82 15.36 -29.73
N LEU A 413 3.76 14.95 -28.48
CA LEU A 413 4.05 13.58 -28.06
C LEU A 413 3.01 12.60 -28.61
N LYS A 414 1.73 12.98 -28.48
CA LYS A 414 0.62 12.18 -29.01
C LYS A 414 0.77 11.99 -30.52
N GLU A 415 0.96 13.07 -31.28
CA GLU A 415 1.12 13.01 -32.73
C GLU A 415 2.30 12.11 -33.12
N LYS A 416 3.44 12.22 -32.45
CA LYS A 416 4.62 11.40 -32.72
C LYS A 416 4.38 9.92 -32.40
N ILE A 417 3.69 9.60 -31.32
CA ILE A 417 3.36 8.20 -30.96
C ILE A 417 2.38 7.64 -31.99
N ASP A 418 1.31 8.34 -32.32
CA ASP A 418 0.26 7.89 -33.23
C ASP A 418 0.76 7.76 -34.67
N ALA A 419 1.72 8.59 -35.10
CA ALA A 419 2.35 8.50 -36.38
C ALA A 419 3.31 7.29 -36.48
N THR A 420 3.75 6.75 -35.34
CA THR A 420 4.78 5.71 -35.31
C THR A 420 4.21 4.33 -34.98
N ILE A 421 3.36 4.22 -33.97
CA ILE A 421 2.82 2.95 -33.45
C ILE A 421 1.45 2.66 -34.05
N VAL A 422 1.15 1.39 -34.31
CA VAL A 422 -0.18 0.93 -34.72
C VAL A 422 -1.22 1.11 -33.58
N ASP A 423 -2.52 1.18 -33.92
CA ASP A 423 -3.58 1.43 -32.92
C ASP A 423 -3.74 0.30 -31.89
N ASP A 424 -3.54 -0.96 -32.29
CA ASP A 424 -3.57 -2.12 -31.39
C ASP A 424 -2.25 -2.91 -31.51
N PRO A 425 -1.19 -2.50 -30.82
CA PRO A 425 0.11 -3.15 -30.92
C PRO A 425 0.09 -4.55 -30.24
N PRO A 426 0.86 -5.51 -30.81
CA PRO A 426 1.00 -6.83 -30.24
C PRO A 426 1.61 -6.76 -28.81
N PHE A 427 1.41 -7.84 -28.05
CA PHE A 427 1.90 -7.91 -26.67
C PHE A 427 3.43 -8.03 -26.59
N LEU A 428 4.03 -8.84 -27.50
CA LEU A 428 5.45 -9.10 -27.52
C LEU A 428 6.15 -8.26 -28.62
N LEU A 429 7.18 -7.52 -28.24
CA LEU A 429 7.97 -6.69 -29.15
C LEU A 429 8.64 -7.50 -30.30
N ARG A 430 8.91 -8.79 -30.07
CA ARG A 430 9.57 -9.68 -31.03
C ARG A 430 8.64 -10.30 -32.09
N GLU A 431 7.33 -10.08 -31.94
CA GLU A 431 6.37 -10.59 -32.95
C GLU A 431 6.34 -9.78 -34.25
N GLY A 432 6.81 -8.55 -34.18
CA GLY A 432 6.70 -7.59 -35.28
C GLY A 432 5.30 -6.99 -35.40
N GLY A 433 5.09 -6.10 -36.37
CA GLY A 433 3.82 -5.40 -36.54
C GLY A 433 3.60 -4.28 -35.49
N LEU A 434 4.67 -3.69 -35.00
CA LEU A 434 4.65 -2.62 -34.01
C LEU A 434 4.42 -1.25 -34.64
N ILE A 435 4.98 -1.03 -35.80
CA ILE A 435 5.12 0.28 -36.45
C ILE A 435 4.07 0.45 -37.55
N ARG A 436 3.49 1.62 -37.60
CA ARG A 436 2.46 1.99 -38.60
C ARG A 436 3.04 2.05 -40.02
N ASP A 437 2.26 1.70 -41.03
CA ASP A 437 2.63 1.90 -42.43
C ASP A 437 2.80 3.40 -42.70
N GLY A 438 3.85 3.75 -43.48
CA GLY A 438 4.21 5.13 -43.74
C GLY A 438 5.07 5.81 -42.68
N ALA A 439 5.33 5.17 -41.54
CA ALA A 439 6.19 5.73 -40.52
C ALA A 439 7.69 5.74 -40.90
N ASN A 440 8.13 4.76 -41.68
CA ASN A 440 9.51 4.65 -42.14
C ASN A 440 9.59 4.03 -43.52
N LYS A 441 10.25 4.72 -44.44
CA LYS A 441 10.36 4.34 -45.86
C LYS A 441 11.06 2.97 -46.05
N GLU A 442 12.16 2.72 -45.33
CA GLU A 442 12.90 1.44 -45.42
C GLU A 442 12.03 0.27 -44.97
N LEU A 443 11.26 0.47 -43.87
CA LEU A 443 10.33 -0.53 -43.36
C LEU A 443 9.22 -0.86 -44.36
N ASP A 444 8.67 0.16 -45.02
CA ASP A 444 7.63 -0.03 -46.04
C ASP A 444 8.16 -0.76 -47.28
N GLU A 445 9.38 -0.46 -47.71
CA GLU A 445 10.08 -1.18 -48.79
C GLU A 445 10.28 -2.66 -48.43
N LEU A 446 10.71 -2.96 -47.20
CA LEU A 446 10.89 -4.34 -46.73
C LEU A 446 9.55 -5.11 -46.61
N ARG A 447 8.49 -4.47 -46.19
CA ARG A 447 7.13 -5.04 -46.14
C ARG A 447 6.59 -5.31 -47.55
N ALA A 448 6.90 -4.41 -48.52
CA ALA A 448 6.54 -4.62 -49.90
C ALA A 448 7.28 -5.85 -50.53
N VAL A 449 8.56 -6.03 -50.17
CA VAL A 449 9.31 -7.24 -50.56
C VAL A 449 8.70 -8.50 -49.93
N GLN A 450 8.35 -8.47 -48.66
CA GLN A 450 7.74 -9.61 -47.97
C GLN A 450 6.35 -9.97 -48.51
N SER A 451 5.52 -8.98 -48.82
CA SER A 451 4.18 -9.18 -49.41
C SER A 451 4.26 -9.58 -50.88
N GLY A 452 5.17 -8.95 -51.63
CA GLY A 452 5.46 -9.31 -53.01
C GLY A 452 6.00 -10.73 -53.16
N GLY A 453 6.85 -11.17 -52.20
CA GLY A 453 7.34 -12.56 -52.14
C GLY A 453 6.22 -13.59 -52.01
N LYS A 454 5.14 -13.31 -51.23
CA LYS A 454 3.96 -14.17 -51.17
C LYS A 454 3.20 -14.26 -52.50
N GLY A 455 3.12 -13.16 -53.23
CA GLY A 455 2.57 -13.13 -54.59
C GLY A 455 3.41 -13.94 -55.57
N MET A 456 4.74 -13.84 -55.48
CA MET A 456 5.67 -14.65 -56.28
C MET A 456 5.54 -16.15 -55.99
N LEU A 457 5.33 -16.56 -54.74
CA LEU A 457 5.08 -17.98 -54.41
C LEU A 457 3.83 -18.51 -55.12
N THR A 458 2.76 -17.74 -55.21
CA THR A 458 1.54 -18.10 -55.92
C THR A 458 1.78 -18.16 -57.44
N GLN A 459 2.59 -17.27 -57.96
CA GLN A 459 2.98 -17.29 -59.39
C GLN A 459 3.89 -18.48 -59.71
N ILE A 460 4.85 -18.82 -58.84
CA ILE A 460 5.68 -20.02 -58.96
C ILE A 460 4.79 -21.26 -58.96
N GLU A 461 3.83 -21.35 -58.02
CA GLU A 461 2.90 -22.48 -57.97
C GLU A 461 2.09 -22.62 -59.26
N ALA A 462 1.56 -21.54 -59.79
CA ALA A 462 0.81 -21.53 -61.04
C ALA A 462 1.68 -21.92 -62.22
N ARG A 463 2.87 -21.32 -62.38
CA ARG A 463 3.83 -21.61 -63.43
C ARG A 463 4.35 -23.03 -63.36
N GLU A 464 4.69 -23.54 -62.22
CA GLU A 464 5.16 -24.92 -62.08
C GLU A 464 4.05 -25.96 -62.30
N LYS A 465 2.77 -25.66 -62.02
CA LYS A 465 1.61 -26.46 -62.41
C LYS A 465 1.48 -26.57 -63.93
N GLU A 466 1.62 -25.44 -64.61
CA GLU A 466 1.54 -25.37 -66.09
C GLU A 466 2.73 -26.10 -66.73
N LYS A 467 3.94 -25.85 -66.26
CA LYS A 467 5.17 -26.43 -66.75
C LYS A 467 5.22 -27.97 -66.59
N THR A 468 4.80 -28.45 -65.45
CA THR A 468 4.88 -29.89 -65.08
C THR A 468 3.64 -30.69 -65.48
N GLY A 469 2.51 -30.03 -65.69
CA GLY A 469 1.20 -30.66 -65.85
C GLY A 469 0.60 -31.26 -64.57
N ILE A 470 1.24 -31.06 -63.39
CA ILE A 470 0.82 -31.62 -62.11
C ILE A 470 -0.29 -30.71 -61.52
N ARG A 471 -1.56 -31.11 -61.67
CA ARG A 471 -2.72 -30.32 -61.23
C ARG A 471 -2.77 -30.06 -59.72
N ASN A 472 -2.32 -31.05 -58.91
CA ASN A 472 -2.38 -31.01 -57.45
C ASN A 472 -1.05 -30.57 -56.82
N LEU A 473 -0.14 -29.94 -57.56
CA LEU A 473 1.05 -29.31 -57.02
C LEU A 473 0.65 -28.16 -56.07
N ARG A 474 1.26 -28.09 -54.89
CA ARG A 474 1.08 -27.01 -53.94
C ARG A 474 2.41 -26.53 -53.40
N VAL A 475 2.56 -25.22 -53.26
CA VAL A 475 3.66 -24.64 -52.48
C VAL A 475 3.22 -24.51 -51.04
N GLY A 476 4.00 -25.08 -50.10
CA GLY A 476 3.78 -25.05 -48.67
C GLY A 476 5.02 -24.61 -47.93
N TYR A 477 4.87 -24.31 -46.62
CA TYR A 477 5.95 -23.96 -45.73
C TYR A 477 6.01 -24.90 -44.52
N ASN A 478 7.23 -25.29 -44.14
CA ASN A 478 7.49 -26.07 -42.93
C ASN A 478 8.68 -25.48 -42.15
N ARG A 479 8.55 -25.35 -40.85
CA ARG A 479 9.62 -24.75 -40.01
C ARG A 479 10.98 -25.44 -40.12
N VAL A 480 11.02 -26.75 -40.41
CA VAL A 480 12.26 -27.54 -40.48
C VAL A 480 12.89 -27.47 -41.89
N PHE A 481 12.07 -27.44 -42.95
CA PHE A 481 12.52 -27.60 -44.32
C PHE A 481 12.33 -26.33 -45.19
N GLY A 482 11.69 -25.27 -44.66
CA GLY A 482 11.40 -24.06 -45.37
C GLY A 482 10.21 -24.21 -46.34
N TYR A 483 10.25 -23.44 -47.44
CA TYR A 483 9.26 -23.56 -48.50
C TYR A 483 9.53 -24.82 -49.35
N TYR A 484 8.47 -25.53 -49.74
CA TYR A 484 8.53 -26.75 -50.53
C TYR A 484 7.37 -26.83 -51.50
N ILE A 485 7.58 -27.60 -52.55
CA ILE A 485 6.57 -28.01 -53.48
C ILE A 485 6.12 -29.43 -53.09
N GLU A 486 4.85 -29.62 -52.82
CA GLU A 486 4.27 -30.92 -52.48
C GLU A 486 3.58 -31.52 -53.70
N VAL A 487 3.99 -32.76 -54.06
CA VAL A 487 3.44 -33.53 -55.18
C VAL A 487 2.87 -34.86 -54.67
N ALA A 488 1.65 -35.18 -55.05
CA ALA A 488 0.96 -36.40 -54.66
C ALA A 488 1.60 -37.62 -55.33
N LYS A 489 1.57 -38.78 -54.61
CA LYS A 489 2.18 -40.05 -55.08
C LYS A 489 1.82 -40.45 -56.49
N GLY A 490 0.57 -40.21 -56.89
CA GLY A 490 0.12 -40.56 -58.24
C GLY A 490 0.69 -39.74 -59.40
N GLN A 491 1.47 -38.68 -59.11
CA GLN A 491 2.00 -37.76 -60.11
C GLN A 491 3.54 -37.60 -60.01
N LEU A 492 4.22 -38.45 -59.26
CA LEU A 492 5.67 -38.39 -59.06
C LEU A 492 6.48 -38.60 -60.34
N ASN A 493 5.94 -39.34 -61.32
CA ASN A 493 6.55 -39.54 -62.62
C ASN A 493 6.56 -38.28 -63.51
N LEU A 494 5.87 -37.22 -63.14
CA LEU A 494 5.82 -35.96 -63.85
C LEU A 494 6.79 -34.91 -63.21
N VAL A 495 7.48 -35.28 -62.14
CA VAL A 495 8.39 -34.38 -61.45
C VAL A 495 9.67 -34.24 -62.29
N PRO A 496 10.09 -33.01 -62.58
CA PRO A 496 11.36 -32.73 -63.31
C PRO A 496 12.58 -33.13 -62.53
N ASP A 497 13.68 -33.48 -63.22
CA ASP A 497 14.97 -33.80 -62.56
C ASP A 497 15.60 -32.62 -61.82
N SER A 498 15.17 -31.40 -62.18
CA SER A 498 15.58 -30.15 -61.47
C SER A 498 15.02 -30.02 -60.05
N TYR A 499 14.05 -30.82 -59.66
CA TYR A 499 13.48 -30.77 -58.30
C TYR A 499 14.33 -31.61 -57.35
N ILE A 500 14.77 -30.95 -56.26
CA ILE A 500 15.56 -31.64 -55.21
C ILE A 500 14.57 -32.18 -54.13
N ARG A 501 14.51 -33.51 -53.99
CA ARG A 501 13.66 -34.16 -52.99
C ARG A 501 14.17 -33.87 -51.56
N LYS A 502 13.30 -33.41 -50.68
CA LYS A 502 13.58 -33.14 -49.26
C LYS A 502 12.91 -34.12 -48.31
N GLN A 503 11.68 -34.55 -48.61
CA GLN A 503 10.93 -35.40 -47.69
C GLN A 503 9.94 -36.26 -48.42
N THR A 504 9.86 -37.56 -48.05
CA THR A 504 8.83 -38.51 -48.51
C THR A 504 7.75 -38.66 -47.43
N LEU A 505 6.50 -38.48 -47.80
CA LEU A 505 5.32 -38.62 -46.98
C LEU A 505 4.50 -39.84 -47.39
N SER A 506 3.56 -40.28 -46.53
CA SER A 506 2.60 -41.33 -46.87
C SER A 506 1.72 -40.97 -48.08
N THR A 507 1.44 -39.69 -48.32
CA THR A 507 0.54 -39.15 -49.34
C THR A 507 1.25 -38.59 -50.57
N GLY A 508 2.55 -38.31 -50.50
CA GLY A 508 3.30 -37.61 -51.58
C GLY A 508 4.76 -37.39 -51.21
N GLU A 509 5.42 -36.56 -52.00
CA GLU A 509 6.80 -36.14 -51.77
C GLU A 509 6.91 -34.59 -51.79
N ARG A 510 7.88 -34.08 -51.05
CA ARG A 510 8.21 -32.66 -50.96
C ARG A 510 9.54 -32.39 -51.65
N TYR A 511 9.53 -31.35 -52.45
CA TYR A 511 10.64 -30.93 -53.27
C TYR A 511 10.99 -29.46 -53.07
N ILE A 512 12.21 -29.06 -53.40
CA ILE A 512 12.67 -27.69 -53.44
C ILE A 512 13.29 -27.40 -54.80
N THR A 513 13.13 -26.16 -55.25
CA THR A 513 13.83 -25.61 -56.45
C THR A 513 14.79 -24.53 -56.01
N GLU A 514 15.80 -24.21 -56.84
CA GLU A 514 16.78 -23.19 -56.53
C GLU A 514 16.10 -21.80 -56.42
N GLU A 515 15.19 -21.48 -57.34
CA GLU A 515 14.39 -20.27 -57.29
C GLU A 515 13.54 -20.15 -56.02
N LEU A 516 12.95 -21.26 -55.55
CA LEU A 516 12.16 -21.27 -54.33
C LEU A 516 13.05 -21.03 -53.10
N LYS A 517 14.29 -21.54 -53.12
CA LYS A 517 15.27 -21.34 -52.06
C LYS A 517 15.80 -19.91 -52.02
N GLU A 518 16.06 -19.29 -53.16
CA GLU A 518 16.46 -17.87 -53.26
C GLU A 518 15.35 -16.94 -52.78
N LEU A 519 14.10 -17.21 -53.20
CA LEU A 519 12.93 -16.45 -52.72
C LEU A 519 12.71 -16.63 -51.22
N GLU A 520 12.88 -17.84 -50.70
CA GLU A 520 12.84 -18.11 -49.24
C GLU A 520 13.88 -17.29 -48.47
N SER A 521 15.13 -17.30 -48.93
CA SER A 521 16.20 -16.53 -48.32
C SER A 521 15.85 -15.04 -48.29
N THR A 522 15.30 -14.52 -49.37
CA THR A 522 14.87 -13.10 -49.44
C THR A 522 13.73 -12.79 -48.50
N ILE A 523 12.70 -13.63 -48.40
CA ILE A 523 11.54 -13.44 -47.52
C ILE A 523 11.94 -13.54 -46.08
N LEU A 524 12.76 -14.53 -45.67
CA LEU A 524 13.23 -14.72 -44.30
C LEU A 524 14.12 -13.56 -43.85
N THR A 525 15.09 -13.18 -44.70
CA THR A 525 15.98 -12.04 -44.40
C THR A 525 15.20 -10.74 -44.27
N ALA A 526 14.18 -10.51 -45.16
CA ALA A 526 13.30 -9.34 -45.02
C ALA A 526 12.51 -9.37 -43.72
N LYS A 527 11.98 -10.53 -43.31
CA LYS A 527 11.23 -10.68 -42.05
C LYS A 527 12.08 -10.35 -40.85
N ASP A 528 13.29 -10.92 -40.74
CA ASP A 528 14.18 -10.67 -39.59
C ASP A 528 14.60 -9.20 -39.55
N ARG A 529 14.86 -8.59 -40.70
CA ARG A 529 15.19 -7.16 -40.79
C ARG A 529 14.01 -6.25 -40.43
N ILE A 530 12.78 -6.62 -40.81
CA ILE A 530 11.56 -5.91 -40.43
C ILE A 530 11.45 -5.90 -38.89
N VAL A 531 11.55 -7.06 -38.22
CA VAL A 531 11.44 -7.14 -36.74
C VAL A 531 12.52 -6.33 -36.05
N ALA A 532 13.76 -6.41 -36.52
CA ALA A 532 14.87 -5.63 -35.98
C ALA A 532 14.66 -4.11 -36.17
N LEU A 533 14.28 -3.67 -37.39
CA LEU A 533 14.03 -2.24 -37.65
C LEU A 533 12.84 -1.70 -36.88
N GLU A 534 11.76 -2.46 -36.77
CA GLU A 534 10.61 -2.08 -35.93
C GLU A 534 10.99 -1.92 -34.47
N TYR A 535 11.82 -2.81 -33.92
CA TYR A 535 12.35 -2.70 -32.57
C TYR A 535 13.21 -1.43 -32.39
N ASP A 536 14.11 -1.15 -33.35
CA ASP A 536 14.97 0.06 -33.27
C ASP A 536 14.13 1.35 -33.34
N LEU A 537 13.13 1.40 -34.21
CA LEU A 537 12.20 2.53 -34.29
C LEU A 537 11.38 2.71 -33.01
N PHE A 538 10.94 1.61 -32.40
CA PHE A 538 10.27 1.64 -31.12
C PHE A 538 11.20 2.15 -30.00
N VAL A 539 12.45 1.68 -29.95
CA VAL A 539 13.43 2.14 -28.93
C VAL A 539 13.71 3.63 -29.12
N ALA A 540 13.88 4.12 -30.36
CA ALA A 540 14.08 5.53 -30.65
C ALA A 540 12.88 6.39 -30.19
N LEU A 541 11.64 5.93 -30.43
CA LEU A 541 10.43 6.61 -29.97
C LEU A 541 10.36 6.62 -28.44
N ARG A 542 10.64 5.49 -27.78
CA ARG A 542 10.66 5.38 -26.33
C ARG A 542 11.67 6.34 -25.70
N GLN A 543 12.88 6.46 -26.29
CA GLN A 543 13.90 7.41 -25.82
C GLN A 543 13.46 8.87 -26.02
N PHE A 544 12.80 9.18 -27.12
CA PHE A 544 12.24 10.51 -27.36
C PHE A 544 11.21 10.86 -26.27
N VAL A 545 10.26 9.98 -25.98
CA VAL A 545 9.25 10.19 -24.92
C VAL A 545 9.90 10.28 -23.53
N ALA A 546 10.93 9.47 -23.25
CA ALA A 546 11.68 9.52 -22.00
C ALA A 546 12.35 10.90 -21.80
N GLY A 547 12.81 11.55 -22.87
CA GLY A 547 13.37 12.91 -22.83
C GLY A 547 12.37 13.96 -22.33
N GLU A 548 11.08 13.78 -22.62
CA GLU A 548 10.00 14.69 -22.25
C GLU A 548 9.37 14.39 -20.87
N SER A 549 10.01 13.55 -20.07
CA SER A 549 9.49 13.07 -18.79
C SER A 549 9.11 14.18 -17.79
N ALA A 550 9.81 15.32 -17.82
CA ALA A 550 9.50 16.45 -16.94
C ALA A 550 8.11 17.04 -17.23
N ARG A 551 7.78 17.26 -18.53
CA ARG A 551 6.48 17.76 -18.98
C ARG A 551 5.35 16.78 -18.63
N VAL A 552 5.58 15.48 -18.90
CA VAL A 552 4.58 14.44 -18.61
C VAL A 552 4.33 14.32 -17.10
N LYS A 553 5.39 14.34 -16.27
CA LYS A 553 5.26 14.30 -14.80
C LYS A 553 4.52 15.54 -14.26
N GLN A 554 4.82 16.74 -14.76
CA GLN A 554 4.11 17.97 -14.35
C GLN A 554 2.62 17.89 -14.70
N THR A 555 2.30 17.43 -15.92
CA THR A 555 0.91 17.20 -16.34
C THR A 555 0.22 16.13 -15.49
N ALA A 556 0.89 15.02 -15.19
CA ALA A 556 0.38 13.96 -14.32
C ALA A 556 0.01 14.48 -12.92
N GLN A 557 0.88 15.31 -12.34
CA GLN A 557 0.62 15.95 -11.04
C GLN A 557 -0.56 16.92 -11.10
N ALA A 558 -0.68 17.72 -12.16
CA ALA A 558 -1.82 18.62 -12.36
C ALA A 558 -3.14 17.85 -12.50
N VAL A 559 -3.13 16.76 -13.29
CA VAL A 559 -4.27 15.86 -13.46
C VAL A 559 -4.67 15.21 -12.13
N ALA A 560 -3.70 14.69 -11.35
CA ALA A 560 -3.96 14.07 -10.06
C ALA A 560 -4.62 15.06 -9.08
N GLN A 561 -4.11 16.30 -9.00
CA GLN A 561 -4.66 17.34 -8.14
C GLN A 561 -6.07 17.72 -8.57
N LEU A 562 -6.30 17.90 -9.87
CA LEU A 562 -7.63 18.21 -10.41
C LEU A 562 -8.63 17.09 -10.11
N ASP A 563 -8.24 15.85 -10.26
CA ASP A 563 -9.08 14.68 -10.00
C ASP A 563 -9.50 14.60 -8.53
N VAL A 564 -8.57 14.84 -7.59
CA VAL A 564 -8.91 14.92 -6.15
C VAL A 564 -9.89 16.09 -5.86
N LEU A 565 -9.68 17.26 -6.45
CA LEU A 565 -10.58 18.41 -6.27
C LEU A 565 -11.97 18.14 -6.85
N CYS A 566 -12.05 17.50 -8.02
CA CYS A 566 -13.31 17.05 -8.62
C CYS A 566 -14.00 15.99 -7.74
N SER A 567 -13.23 15.07 -7.15
CA SER A 567 -13.75 14.06 -6.21
C SER A 567 -14.37 14.73 -4.98
N PHE A 568 -13.67 15.70 -4.36
CA PHE A 568 -14.20 16.45 -3.22
C PHE A 568 -15.47 17.23 -3.58
N ALA A 569 -15.50 17.87 -4.75
CA ALA A 569 -16.66 18.61 -5.21
C ALA A 569 -17.86 17.71 -5.49
N ALA A 570 -17.65 16.56 -6.13
CA ALA A 570 -18.70 15.56 -6.39
C ALA A 570 -19.29 14.99 -5.09
N VAL A 571 -18.43 14.63 -4.13
CA VAL A 571 -18.85 14.16 -2.80
C VAL A 571 -19.61 15.25 -2.04
N ALA A 572 -19.14 16.50 -2.10
CA ALA A 572 -19.79 17.64 -1.44
C ALA A 572 -21.20 17.89 -1.96
N VAL A 573 -21.40 17.84 -3.27
CA VAL A 573 -22.73 18.00 -3.88
C VAL A 573 -23.64 16.83 -3.56
N HIS A 574 -23.15 15.60 -3.71
CA HIS A 574 -23.95 14.38 -3.49
C HIS A 574 -24.42 14.27 -2.04
N ASN A 575 -23.56 14.63 -1.07
CA ASN A 575 -23.81 14.42 0.36
C ASN A 575 -24.20 15.71 1.08
N HIS A 576 -24.41 16.81 0.36
CA HIS A 576 -24.76 18.12 0.93
C HIS A 576 -23.77 18.57 2.02
N TYR A 577 -22.47 18.58 1.69
CA TYR A 577 -21.41 19.08 2.57
C TYR A 577 -21.23 20.58 2.40
N CYS A 578 -20.86 21.26 3.49
CA CYS A 578 -20.60 22.69 3.50
C CYS A 578 -19.11 23.00 3.41
N LYS A 579 -18.79 24.21 2.91
CA LYS A 579 -17.43 24.77 2.93
C LYS A 579 -17.08 25.16 4.36
N PRO A 580 -16.03 24.60 4.99
CA PRO A 580 -15.56 25.05 6.29
C PRO A 580 -14.78 26.37 6.18
N GLU A 581 -14.83 27.18 7.23
CA GLU A 581 -13.89 28.27 7.46
C GLU A 581 -12.72 27.75 8.29
N VAL A 582 -11.48 28.08 7.90
CA VAL A 582 -10.27 27.58 8.57
C VAL A 582 -9.33 28.74 8.85
N ASP A 583 -8.88 28.86 10.11
CA ASP A 583 -7.96 29.92 10.55
C ASP A 583 -6.90 29.41 11.56
N LEU A 584 -6.05 30.32 12.03
CA LEU A 584 -5.04 30.04 13.06
C LEU A 584 -5.59 30.08 14.49
N GLY A 585 -6.89 30.35 14.67
CA GLY A 585 -7.56 30.33 15.95
C GLY A 585 -7.52 28.97 16.64
N ASN A 586 -8.08 28.89 17.83
CA ASN A 586 -8.14 27.65 18.60
C ASN A 586 -9.55 27.04 18.68
N THR A 587 -10.55 27.73 18.09
CA THR A 587 -11.95 27.30 18.23
C THR A 587 -12.33 26.31 17.13
N VAL A 588 -12.98 25.22 17.50
CA VAL A 588 -13.67 24.28 16.61
C VAL A 588 -15.17 24.42 16.85
N SER A 589 -15.89 24.98 15.90
CA SER A 589 -17.34 25.15 15.95
C SER A 589 -17.99 24.46 14.76
N ILE A 590 -18.85 23.50 15.03
CA ILE A 590 -19.57 22.71 14.02
C ILE A 590 -21.05 22.75 14.31
N THR A 591 -21.86 23.20 13.36
CA THR A 591 -23.32 23.21 13.46
C THR A 591 -23.91 22.06 12.65
N ALA A 592 -24.79 21.29 13.26
CA ALA A 592 -25.45 20.14 12.64
C ALA A 592 -24.47 19.18 11.93
N GLY A 593 -23.37 18.86 12.63
CA GLY A 593 -22.35 17.90 12.13
C GLY A 593 -22.92 16.49 11.99
N ARG A 594 -22.46 15.77 10.96
CA ARG A 594 -22.82 14.38 10.66
C ARG A 594 -21.57 13.52 10.53
N HIS A 595 -21.69 12.24 10.79
CA HIS A 595 -20.58 11.31 10.62
C HIS A 595 -20.48 10.87 9.16
N PRO A 596 -19.40 11.20 8.41
CA PRO A 596 -19.35 11.02 6.96
C PRO A 596 -19.54 9.57 6.52
N VAL A 597 -19.03 8.61 7.30
CA VAL A 597 -19.12 7.19 6.96
C VAL A 597 -20.45 6.59 7.41
N VAL A 598 -20.86 6.85 8.67
CA VAL A 598 -22.06 6.24 9.24
C VAL A 598 -23.31 6.70 8.48
N GLU A 599 -23.41 7.98 8.09
CA GLU A 599 -24.54 8.46 7.30
C GLU A 599 -24.72 7.74 5.96
N GLN A 600 -23.60 7.32 5.33
CA GLN A 600 -23.62 6.56 4.07
C GLN A 600 -23.92 5.05 4.27
N MET A 601 -23.67 4.53 5.48
CA MET A 601 -23.95 3.13 5.80
C MET A 601 -25.42 2.90 6.25
N LEU A 602 -26.10 3.95 6.69
CA LEU A 602 -27.51 3.90 7.08
C LEU A 602 -28.41 3.77 5.85
N LYS A 603 -29.03 2.60 5.65
CA LYS A 603 -29.88 2.33 4.48
C LYS A 603 -31.29 2.95 4.59
N ASN A 604 -31.88 2.98 5.80
CA ASN A 604 -33.30 3.31 6.03
C ASN A 604 -33.54 4.30 7.18
N ALA A 605 -32.49 4.95 7.71
CA ALA A 605 -32.61 5.90 8.81
C ALA A 605 -31.80 7.15 8.52
N LEU A 606 -32.32 8.32 8.90
CA LEU A 606 -31.56 9.56 8.82
C LEU A 606 -30.56 9.61 9.98
N PHE A 607 -29.37 10.11 9.68
CA PHE A 607 -28.38 10.42 10.71
C PHE A 607 -28.83 11.62 11.53
N VAL A 608 -28.71 11.54 12.87
CA VAL A 608 -29.08 12.65 13.75
C VAL A 608 -27.88 13.61 13.86
N PRO A 609 -27.97 14.82 13.34
CA PRO A 609 -26.86 15.79 13.38
C PRO A 609 -26.64 16.34 14.79
N ASN A 610 -25.38 16.66 15.10
CA ASN A 610 -24.98 17.19 16.40
C ASN A 610 -24.11 18.45 16.27
N ASP A 611 -24.25 19.36 17.22
CA ASP A 611 -23.46 20.57 17.31
C ASP A 611 -22.19 20.31 18.16
N THR A 612 -21.13 21.05 17.88
CA THR A 612 -19.87 20.97 18.64
C THR A 612 -19.27 22.35 18.80
N LEU A 613 -18.85 22.69 20.03
CA LEU A 613 -18.06 23.88 20.30
C LEU A 613 -16.92 23.50 21.24
N LEU A 614 -15.68 23.66 20.77
CA LEU A 614 -14.46 23.35 21.50
C LEU A 614 -13.41 24.45 21.33
N GLY A 615 -12.52 24.60 22.29
CA GLY A 615 -11.38 25.51 22.20
C GLY A 615 -11.73 26.96 22.54
N SER A 616 -13.00 27.28 22.82
CA SER A 616 -13.43 28.57 23.36
C SER A 616 -13.03 28.73 24.83
N GLU A 617 -13.15 29.94 25.36
CA GLU A 617 -12.91 30.18 26.79
C GLU A 617 -13.88 29.40 27.67
N ASP A 618 -15.13 29.27 27.21
CA ASP A 618 -16.20 28.61 27.95
C ASP A 618 -16.19 27.08 27.83
N CYS A 619 -15.71 26.55 26.70
CA CYS A 619 -15.70 25.13 26.43
C CYS A 619 -14.43 24.71 25.69
N ARG A 620 -13.44 24.19 26.41
CA ARG A 620 -12.22 23.62 25.91
C ARG A 620 -12.25 22.12 25.99
N THR A 621 -12.83 21.62 27.05
CA THR A 621 -13.01 20.21 27.31
C THR A 621 -14.49 19.92 27.48
N ALA A 622 -15.00 18.97 26.71
CA ALA A 622 -16.36 18.46 26.80
C ALA A 622 -16.37 17.07 27.42
N ILE A 623 -16.96 16.94 28.60
CA ILE A 623 -17.23 15.66 29.26
C ILE A 623 -18.54 15.11 28.69
N ILE A 624 -18.53 13.91 28.15
CA ILE A 624 -19.70 13.30 27.50
C ILE A 624 -20.13 12.07 28.31
N THR A 625 -21.29 12.13 28.95
CA THR A 625 -21.87 11.02 29.70
C THR A 625 -23.00 10.34 28.95
N GLY A 626 -23.38 9.15 29.36
CA GLY A 626 -24.48 8.38 28.78
C GLY A 626 -24.07 6.94 28.41
N PRO A 627 -25.03 6.08 27.97
CA PRO A 627 -24.77 4.68 27.70
C PRO A 627 -23.95 4.46 26.42
N ASN A 628 -23.23 3.32 26.36
CA ASN A 628 -22.31 3.02 25.24
C ASN A 628 -22.99 2.93 23.88
N MET A 629 -24.19 2.36 23.79
CA MET A 629 -24.93 2.20 22.51
C MET A 629 -25.60 3.50 22.03
N ALA A 630 -25.55 4.57 22.81
CA ALA A 630 -26.23 5.82 22.46
C ALA A 630 -25.50 6.65 21.41
N GLY A 631 -24.22 6.38 21.12
CA GLY A 631 -23.46 7.02 20.03
C GLY A 631 -22.38 8.01 20.47
N LYS A 632 -21.89 7.99 21.72
CA LYS A 632 -20.78 8.85 22.23
C LYS A 632 -19.56 8.77 21.32
N SER A 633 -19.02 7.56 21.15
CA SER A 633 -17.80 7.33 20.33
C SER A 633 -18.02 7.71 18.87
N THR A 634 -19.23 7.52 18.32
CA THR A 634 -19.58 7.95 16.95
C THR A 634 -19.53 9.48 16.84
N TYR A 635 -20.05 10.20 17.83
CA TYR A 635 -20.01 11.66 17.86
C TYR A 635 -18.57 12.19 17.95
N MET A 636 -17.75 11.61 18.81
CA MET A 636 -16.35 12.03 18.95
C MET A 636 -15.55 11.78 17.67
N ARG A 637 -15.72 10.61 17.05
CA ARG A 637 -15.11 10.30 15.73
C ARG A 637 -15.59 11.26 14.64
N GLN A 638 -16.87 11.62 14.63
CA GLN A 638 -17.45 12.60 13.72
C GLN A 638 -16.70 13.94 13.79
N VAL A 639 -16.45 14.45 14.99
CA VAL A 639 -15.73 15.73 15.17
C VAL A 639 -14.31 15.62 14.63
N ALA A 640 -13.59 14.53 14.95
CA ALA A 640 -12.23 14.31 14.44
C ALA A 640 -12.19 14.22 12.91
N LEU A 641 -13.12 13.49 12.30
CA LEU A 641 -13.20 13.35 10.85
C LEU A 641 -13.53 14.67 10.15
N ILE A 642 -14.42 15.49 10.72
CA ILE A 642 -14.74 16.82 10.19
C ILE A 642 -13.51 17.73 10.23
N VAL A 643 -12.76 17.76 11.33
CA VAL A 643 -11.52 18.52 11.46
C VAL A 643 -10.49 18.05 10.43
N LEU A 644 -10.30 16.75 10.30
CA LEU A 644 -9.37 16.15 9.32
C LEU A 644 -9.77 16.54 7.89
N MET A 645 -11.04 16.37 7.52
CA MET A 645 -11.54 16.72 6.19
C MET A 645 -11.35 18.22 5.88
N ALA A 646 -11.62 19.11 6.84
CA ALA A 646 -11.39 20.54 6.69
C ALA A 646 -9.90 20.83 6.40
N GLN A 647 -8.98 20.21 7.14
CA GLN A 647 -7.54 20.44 6.96
C GLN A 647 -6.95 19.72 5.73
N MET A 648 -7.66 18.77 5.14
CA MET A 648 -7.36 18.26 3.80
C MET A 648 -7.73 19.25 2.69
N GLY A 649 -8.60 20.22 2.97
CA GLY A 649 -9.20 21.13 1.99
C GLY A 649 -10.47 20.58 1.33
N SER A 650 -11.15 19.66 1.98
CA SER A 650 -12.47 19.12 1.58
C SER A 650 -13.62 19.89 2.26
N PHE A 651 -14.78 19.91 1.62
CA PHE A 651 -16.03 20.26 2.29
C PHE A 651 -16.39 19.21 3.32
N VAL A 652 -17.18 19.59 4.34
CA VAL A 652 -17.44 18.78 5.52
C VAL A 652 -18.93 18.50 5.73
N PRO A 653 -19.29 17.36 6.33
CA PRO A 653 -20.67 16.96 6.59
C PRO A 653 -21.27 17.77 7.76
N ALA A 654 -21.59 19.01 7.53
CA ALA A 654 -22.18 19.92 8.50
C ALA A 654 -23.08 20.97 7.80
N GLN A 655 -23.86 21.73 8.58
CA GLN A 655 -24.55 22.90 8.07
C GLN A 655 -23.60 24.09 7.96
N SER A 656 -22.73 24.27 8.95
CA SER A 656 -21.60 25.20 8.94
C SER A 656 -20.48 24.67 9.83
N ALA A 657 -19.24 25.02 9.50
CA ALA A 657 -18.08 24.65 10.31
C ALA A 657 -17.03 25.75 10.29
N HIS A 658 -16.50 26.10 11.47
CA HIS A 658 -15.35 26.97 11.65
C HIS A 658 -14.30 26.18 12.44
N ILE A 659 -13.11 25.98 11.85
CA ILE A 659 -12.08 25.10 12.37
C ILE A 659 -10.78 25.91 12.57
N GLY A 660 -10.45 26.17 13.83
CA GLY A 660 -9.10 26.59 14.20
C GLY A 660 -8.13 25.43 14.01
N ILE A 661 -6.97 25.69 13.43
CA ILE A 661 -5.99 24.66 13.08
C ILE A 661 -5.67 23.74 14.27
N VAL A 662 -5.76 22.46 14.01
CA VAL A 662 -5.33 21.35 14.90
C VAL A 662 -3.99 20.84 14.39
N ASP A 663 -2.97 20.86 15.26
CA ASP A 663 -1.63 20.42 14.91
C ASP A 663 -1.43 18.88 15.06
N ARG A 664 -2.10 18.29 16.05
CA ARG A 664 -2.04 16.86 16.34
C ARG A 664 -3.43 16.33 16.71
N LEU A 665 -3.76 15.19 16.23
CA LEU A 665 -5.01 14.51 16.52
C LEU A 665 -4.71 13.16 17.18
N PHE A 666 -5.13 13.03 18.43
CA PHE A 666 -4.96 11.82 19.21
C PHE A 666 -6.30 11.18 19.54
N THR A 667 -6.34 9.86 19.49
CA THR A 667 -7.53 9.10 19.86
C THR A 667 -7.20 7.93 20.74
N ARG A 668 -7.89 7.84 21.87
CA ARG A 668 -7.97 6.65 22.68
C ARG A 668 -9.43 6.18 22.73
N ILE A 669 -9.76 5.18 21.94
CA ILE A 669 -11.13 4.67 21.77
C ILE A 669 -11.10 3.14 21.92
N GLY A 670 -11.68 2.61 23.00
CA GLY A 670 -11.87 1.19 23.30
C GLY A 670 -10.66 0.27 23.06
N ALA A 671 -10.37 -0.65 23.97
CA ALA A 671 -9.30 -1.62 23.75
C ALA A 671 -9.71 -2.66 22.69
N SER A 672 -8.88 -2.86 21.67
CA SER A 672 -8.80 -4.17 21.04
C SER A 672 -7.77 -4.98 21.84
N ASP A 673 -8.15 -6.16 22.31
CA ASP A 673 -7.21 -7.09 22.94
C ASP A 673 -6.05 -7.35 21.98
N ASP A 674 -4.88 -6.85 22.32
CA ASP A 674 -3.64 -7.19 21.61
C ASP A 674 -3.00 -8.38 22.31
N LEU A 675 -3.59 -9.55 22.07
CA LEU A 675 -3.12 -10.83 22.62
C LEU A 675 -1.68 -11.16 22.19
N ALA A 676 -1.22 -10.56 21.09
CA ALA A 676 0.10 -10.83 20.52
C ALA A 676 1.22 -10.16 21.35
N SER A 677 0.96 -9.03 22.00
CA SER A 677 1.97 -8.30 22.79
C SER A 677 2.14 -8.83 24.23
N GLY A 678 1.27 -9.73 24.70
CA GLY A 678 1.29 -10.25 26.06
C GLY A 678 1.05 -9.21 27.17
N GLN A 679 0.69 -7.96 26.79
CA GLN A 679 0.41 -6.88 27.73
C GLN A 679 -1.06 -6.88 28.15
N SER A 680 -1.35 -6.52 29.40
CA SER A 680 -2.73 -6.34 29.81
C SER A 680 -3.36 -5.15 29.08
N THR A 681 -4.66 -5.24 28.79
CA THR A 681 -5.45 -4.16 28.15
C THR A 681 -5.31 -2.83 28.89
N PHE A 682 -5.18 -2.87 30.22
CA PHE A 682 -4.96 -1.69 31.04
C PHE A 682 -3.57 -1.09 30.84
N MET A 683 -2.52 -1.90 30.70
CA MET A 683 -1.15 -1.40 30.44
C MET A 683 -1.08 -0.73 29.07
N VAL A 684 -1.68 -1.33 28.05
CA VAL A 684 -1.77 -0.73 26.70
C VAL A 684 -2.50 0.62 26.77
N GLU A 685 -3.64 0.68 27.47
CA GLU A 685 -4.37 1.91 27.69
C GLU A 685 -3.53 3.00 28.36
N MET A 686 -2.81 2.67 29.43
CA MET A 686 -1.99 3.64 30.15
C MET A 686 -0.80 4.12 29.32
N THR A 687 -0.20 3.25 28.51
CA THR A 687 0.87 3.63 27.58
C THR A 687 0.36 4.61 26.52
N GLU A 688 -0.80 4.32 25.88
CA GLU A 688 -1.42 5.22 24.91
C GLU A 688 -1.75 6.59 25.55
N VAL A 689 -2.33 6.60 26.74
CA VAL A 689 -2.64 7.85 27.45
C VAL A 689 -1.36 8.63 27.83
N ALA A 690 -0.32 7.95 28.28
CA ALA A 690 0.98 8.58 28.59
C ALA A 690 1.58 9.23 27.34
N ASP A 691 1.56 8.54 26.21
CA ASP A 691 2.05 9.07 24.93
C ASP A 691 1.24 10.31 24.48
N ILE A 692 -0.08 10.28 24.62
CA ILE A 692 -0.94 11.42 24.33
C ILE A 692 -0.58 12.63 25.20
N LEU A 693 -0.52 12.45 26.52
CA LEU A 693 -0.26 13.56 27.47
C LEU A 693 1.15 14.15 27.31
N LYS A 694 2.12 13.34 26.88
CA LYS A 694 3.49 13.75 26.65
C LYS A 694 3.64 14.56 25.36
N ASN A 695 2.93 14.16 24.30
CA ASN A 695 3.10 14.70 22.95
C ASN A 695 2.05 15.74 22.57
N ALA A 696 0.95 15.87 23.27
CA ALA A 696 -0.11 16.82 22.98
C ALA A 696 0.33 18.28 23.23
N THR A 697 -0.24 19.19 22.45
CA THR A 697 -0.04 20.65 22.56
C THR A 697 -1.38 21.34 22.86
N PRO A 698 -1.38 22.64 23.21
CA PRO A 698 -2.63 23.41 23.35
C PRO A 698 -3.48 23.48 22.08
N ARG A 699 -2.89 23.19 20.89
CA ARG A 699 -3.61 23.15 19.61
C ARG A 699 -4.12 21.77 19.24
N SER A 700 -3.73 20.75 19.98
CA SER A 700 -4.13 19.37 19.70
C SER A 700 -5.62 19.12 19.96
N LEU A 701 -6.18 18.13 19.27
CA LEU A 701 -7.51 17.57 19.54
C LEU A 701 -7.37 16.18 20.14
N LEU A 702 -7.85 16.02 21.37
CA LEU A 702 -7.81 14.76 22.10
C LEU A 702 -9.21 14.12 22.11
N ILE A 703 -9.29 12.86 21.75
CA ILE A 703 -10.47 12.02 21.84
C ILE A 703 -10.20 10.88 22.79
N LEU A 704 -10.73 11.01 24.00
CA LEU A 704 -10.50 10.10 25.12
C LEU A 704 -11.81 9.39 25.47
N ASP A 705 -11.91 8.11 25.19
CA ASP A 705 -13.11 7.31 25.40
C ASP A 705 -12.87 6.25 26.48
N GLU A 706 -13.63 6.34 27.56
CA GLU A 706 -13.67 5.36 28.65
C GLU A 706 -12.32 5.08 29.33
N ILE A 707 -11.57 6.13 29.65
CA ILE A 707 -10.29 6.01 30.38
C ILE A 707 -10.50 5.44 31.78
N GLY A 708 -9.63 4.51 32.21
CA GLY A 708 -9.61 3.92 33.53
C GLY A 708 -10.53 2.69 33.69
N ARG A 709 -11.09 2.15 32.61
CA ARG A 709 -12.05 1.03 32.68
C ARG A 709 -11.39 -0.33 32.95
N GLY A 710 -10.09 -0.46 32.70
CA GLY A 710 -9.35 -1.73 32.78
C GLY A 710 -8.87 -2.10 34.20
N THR A 711 -9.22 -1.33 35.24
CA THR A 711 -8.77 -1.54 36.61
C THR A 711 -9.92 -1.41 37.63
N SER A 712 -9.62 -1.38 38.95
CA SER A 712 -10.64 -1.19 39.99
C SER A 712 -11.36 0.16 39.80
N THR A 713 -12.62 0.23 40.21
CA THR A 713 -13.48 1.41 39.98
C THR A 713 -12.86 2.70 40.54
N PHE A 714 -12.33 2.67 41.76
CA PHE A 714 -11.74 3.86 42.38
C PHE A 714 -10.42 4.29 41.78
N ASP A 715 -9.54 3.33 41.46
CA ASP A 715 -8.26 3.63 40.78
C ASP A 715 -8.51 4.15 39.38
N GLY A 716 -9.40 3.51 38.61
CA GLY A 716 -9.77 3.94 37.30
C GLY A 716 -10.36 5.34 37.23
N MET A 717 -11.27 5.65 38.17
CA MET A 717 -11.86 6.98 38.35
C MET A 717 -10.80 8.03 38.75
N ALA A 718 -9.89 7.70 39.67
CA ALA A 718 -8.83 8.61 40.09
C ALA A 718 -7.88 8.96 38.93
N ILE A 719 -7.50 7.95 38.13
CA ILE A 719 -6.67 8.15 36.93
C ILE A 719 -7.42 8.99 35.88
N ALA A 720 -8.67 8.63 35.60
CA ALA A 720 -9.48 9.34 34.61
C ALA A 720 -9.66 10.82 35.01
N ARG A 721 -9.88 11.11 36.28
CA ARG A 721 -9.96 12.45 36.82
C ARG A 721 -8.64 13.22 36.65
N ALA A 722 -7.54 12.63 37.05
CA ALA A 722 -6.22 13.25 36.94
C ALA A 722 -5.82 13.57 35.46
N VAL A 723 -6.11 12.64 34.52
CA VAL A 723 -5.91 12.83 33.07
C VAL A 723 -6.79 13.99 32.57
N LEU A 724 -8.04 14.03 32.94
CA LEU A 724 -8.97 15.08 32.55
C LEU A 724 -8.56 16.45 33.09
N GLU A 725 -8.18 16.55 34.35
CA GLU A 725 -7.67 17.78 35.00
C GLU A 725 -6.39 18.26 34.32
N TYR A 726 -5.47 17.34 33.99
CA TYR A 726 -4.22 17.67 33.25
C TYR A 726 -4.50 18.20 31.85
N ALA A 727 -5.38 17.52 31.10
CA ALA A 727 -5.72 17.91 29.73
C ALA A 727 -6.47 19.26 29.66
N ALA A 728 -7.33 19.54 30.65
CA ALA A 728 -8.15 20.74 30.72
C ALA A 728 -7.40 21.99 31.24
N ASP A 729 -6.40 21.82 32.12
CA ASP A 729 -5.68 22.94 32.72
C ASP A 729 -4.78 23.68 31.72
N ARG A 730 -5.07 24.95 31.48
CA ARG A 730 -4.26 25.83 30.58
C ARG A 730 -2.79 25.97 31.00
N LYS A 731 -2.48 25.81 32.25
CA LYS A 731 -1.10 25.91 32.74
C LYS A 731 -0.29 24.65 32.48
N ARG A 732 -0.97 23.53 32.26
CA ARG A 732 -0.35 22.23 31.98
C ARG A 732 -0.41 21.88 30.50
N LEU A 733 -1.60 21.63 29.95
CA LEU A 733 -1.78 21.28 28.55
C LEU A 733 -2.80 22.20 27.85
N GLY A 734 -4.03 22.30 28.34
CA GLY A 734 -5.07 23.14 27.76
C GLY A 734 -5.52 22.75 26.35
N ALA A 735 -5.46 21.49 25.99
CA ALA A 735 -5.83 20.97 24.67
C ALA A 735 -7.36 20.90 24.47
N LYS A 736 -7.81 20.95 23.21
CA LYS A 736 -9.20 20.64 22.85
C LYS A 736 -9.49 19.18 23.13
N THR A 737 -10.42 18.89 24.06
CA THR A 737 -10.63 17.52 24.53
C THR A 737 -12.12 17.12 24.48
N LEU A 738 -12.42 16.01 23.84
CA LEU A 738 -13.65 15.25 23.97
C LEU A 738 -13.39 14.06 24.87
N PHE A 739 -14.05 14.03 26.04
CA PHE A 739 -13.83 13.00 27.07
C PHE A 739 -15.13 12.26 27.34
N ALA A 740 -15.27 11.04 26.86
CA ALA A 740 -16.42 10.21 27.18
C ALA A 740 -16.13 9.33 28.38
N THR A 741 -17.08 9.27 29.31
CA THR A 741 -16.94 8.51 30.55
C THR A 741 -18.24 7.93 31.03
N HIS A 742 -18.14 6.88 31.87
CA HIS A 742 -19.21 6.31 32.68
C HIS A 742 -19.14 6.74 34.13
N TYR A 743 -18.07 7.44 34.53
CA TYR A 743 -17.93 7.96 35.87
C TYR A 743 -18.70 9.27 35.98
N HIS A 744 -19.90 9.23 36.61
CA HIS A 744 -20.75 10.41 36.79
C HIS A 744 -20.10 11.45 37.70
N GLU A 745 -19.26 11.00 38.63
CA GLU A 745 -18.51 11.85 39.57
C GLU A 745 -17.55 12.83 38.86
N LEU A 746 -17.12 12.51 37.64
CA LEU A 746 -16.28 13.41 36.88
C LEU A 746 -17.02 14.65 36.36
N THR A 747 -18.33 14.66 36.37
CA THR A 747 -19.14 15.82 35.96
C THR A 747 -19.00 17.02 36.91
N ASP A 748 -18.59 16.79 38.20
CA ASP A 748 -18.33 17.83 39.16
C ASP A 748 -17.15 18.74 38.78
N ILE A 749 -16.27 18.28 37.87
CA ILE A 749 -15.12 19.04 37.39
C ILE A 749 -15.53 20.31 36.66
N GLU A 750 -16.71 20.38 36.05
CA GLU A 750 -17.24 21.60 35.41
C GLU A 750 -17.29 22.79 36.38
N GLN A 751 -17.56 22.51 37.66
CA GLN A 751 -17.62 23.58 38.70
C GLN A 751 -16.23 23.95 39.21
N ALA A 752 -15.25 23.02 39.10
CA ALA A 752 -13.90 23.20 39.63
C ALA A 752 -12.94 23.85 38.64
N LEU A 753 -13.11 23.58 37.31
CA LEU A 753 -12.19 24.01 36.28
C LEU A 753 -12.89 24.84 35.19
N PRO A 754 -12.44 26.08 34.93
CA PRO A 754 -12.99 26.92 33.86
C PRO A 754 -12.65 26.33 32.47
N GLY A 755 -13.63 26.34 31.59
CA GLY A 755 -13.49 25.78 30.25
C GLY A 755 -13.79 24.30 30.13
N VAL A 756 -14.31 23.67 31.20
CA VAL A 756 -14.89 22.32 31.16
C VAL A 756 -16.40 22.42 31.09
N LYS A 757 -17.05 21.65 30.23
CA LYS A 757 -18.51 21.58 30.09
C LYS A 757 -18.99 20.14 30.03
N ASN A 758 -20.12 19.90 30.70
CA ASN A 758 -20.79 18.62 30.66
C ASN A 758 -21.81 18.53 29.52
N PHE A 759 -21.83 17.41 28.88
CA PHE A 759 -22.81 17.01 27.88
C PHE A 759 -23.29 15.59 28.12
N ASN A 760 -24.50 15.31 27.71
CA ASN A 760 -25.05 13.98 27.76
C ASN A 760 -25.77 13.64 26.44
N ILE A 761 -26.07 12.36 26.25
CA ILE A 761 -26.90 11.92 25.13
C ILE A 761 -28.35 11.92 25.56
N ALA A 762 -29.17 12.68 24.82
CA ALA A 762 -30.60 12.77 25.09
C ALA A 762 -31.29 11.40 24.95
N VAL A 763 -32.06 11.05 25.96
CA VAL A 763 -32.82 9.80 26.06
C VAL A 763 -34.30 10.13 26.30
N LYS A 764 -35.21 9.41 25.63
CA LYS A 764 -36.65 9.55 25.86
C LYS A 764 -37.22 8.24 26.36
N LYS A 765 -37.85 8.27 27.52
CA LYS A 765 -38.65 7.14 28.06
C LYS A 765 -40.04 7.13 27.41
N ARG A 766 -40.45 6.03 26.79
CA ARG A 766 -41.80 5.88 26.22
C ARG A 766 -42.35 4.50 26.61
N GLN A 767 -43.45 4.46 27.34
CA GLN A 767 -44.13 3.24 27.77
C GLN A 767 -43.23 2.18 28.45
N GLY A 768 -42.23 2.61 29.20
CA GLY A 768 -41.26 1.72 29.87
C GLY A 768 -40.05 1.30 29.02
N ASP A 769 -40.02 1.65 27.73
CA ASP A 769 -38.88 1.44 26.89
C ASP A 769 -38.10 2.73 26.68
N MET A 770 -36.76 2.57 26.54
CA MET A 770 -35.82 3.68 26.29
C MET A 770 -35.53 3.85 24.82
N ILE A 771 -35.67 5.08 24.34
CA ILE A 771 -35.29 5.47 22.98
C ILE A 771 -34.10 6.43 23.08
N PHE A 772 -32.95 6.02 22.51
CA PHE A 772 -31.80 6.90 22.39
C PHE A 772 -32.00 7.87 21.22
N LEU A 773 -32.07 9.15 21.52
CA LEU A 773 -32.30 10.19 20.51
C LEU A 773 -31.01 10.50 19.71
N ARG A 774 -29.86 9.99 20.17
CA ARG A 774 -28.54 10.23 19.55
C ARG A 774 -28.18 11.72 19.40
N LYS A 775 -28.81 12.58 20.18
CA LYS A 775 -28.56 14.02 20.24
C LYS A 775 -27.72 14.33 21.49
N ILE A 776 -26.61 15.02 21.31
CA ILE A 776 -25.78 15.54 22.38
C ILE A 776 -26.44 16.84 22.90
N VAL A 777 -26.64 16.92 24.19
CA VAL A 777 -27.25 18.09 24.86
C VAL A 777 -26.42 18.52 26.06
N PRO A 778 -26.40 19.83 26.41
CA PRO A 778 -25.70 20.32 27.58
C PRO A 778 -26.24 19.72 28.87
N GLY A 779 -25.37 19.56 29.86
CA GLY A 779 -25.68 19.04 31.18
C GLY A 779 -25.20 17.61 31.44
N ALA A 780 -25.14 17.20 32.69
CA ALA A 780 -24.79 15.85 33.10
C ALA A 780 -25.99 14.89 32.90
N ALA A 781 -25.72 13.58 32.77
CA ALA A 781 -26.78 12.57 32.79
C ALA A 781 -27.15 12.25 34.27
N ASP A 782 -28.44 12.29 34.60
CA ASP A 782 -28.91 12.06 35.97
C ASP A 782 -29.00 10.58 36.34
N ASP A 783 -29.11 9.66 35.37
CA ASP A 783 -29.34 8.23 35.58
C ASP A 783 -28.26 7.35 34.94
N SER A 784 -27.95 6.20 35.52
CA SER A 784 -27.21 5.12 34.85
C SER A 784 -28.19 4.27 34.04
N TYR A 785 -27.83 3.98 32.77
CA TYR A 785 -28.69 3.29 31.82
C TYR A 785 -28.23 1.85 31.47
N GLY A 786 -27.28 1.30 32.24
CA GLY A 786 -26.70 -0.02 31.96
C GLY A 786 -27.73 -1.16 31.97
N ILE A 787 -28.68 -1.15 32.91
CA ILE A 787 -29.72 -2.18 33.04
C ILE A 787 -30.70 -2.11 31.84
N GLU A 788 -31.00 -0.90 31.36
CA GLU A 788 -31.90 -0.73 30.22
C GLU A 788 -31.24 -1.22 28.92
N VAL A 789 -29.93 -0.98 28.77
CA VAL A 789 -29.15 -1.53 27.65
C VAL A 789 -29.10 -3.06 27.71
N ALA A 790 -28.94 -3.63 28.91
CA ALA A 790 -28.97 -5.08 29.10
C ALA A 790 -30.33 -5.70 28.72
N LYS A 791 -31.43 -5.00 29.02
CA LYS A 791 -32.78 -5.40 28.57
C LYS A 791 -32.89 -5.38 27.04
N LEU A 792 -32.41 -4.31 26.38
CA LEU A 792 -32.40 -4.21 24.92
C LEU A 792 -31.53 -5.29 24.24
N ALA A 793 -30.49 -5.73 24.92
CA ALA A 793 -29.60 -6.81 24.45
C ALA A 793 -30.22 -8.21 24.60
N GLY A 794 -31.41 -8.32 25.25
CA GLY A 794 -32.13 -9.57 25.39
C GLY A 794 -31.79 -10.38 26.64
N ILE A 795 -31.20 -9.75 27.66
CA ILE A 795 -30.98 -10.41 28.95
C ILE A 795 -32.35 -10.75 29.60
N PRO A 796 -32.54 -11.97 30.15
CA PRO A 796 -33.80 -12.40 30.72
C PRO A 796 -34.37 -11.46 31.79
N ASP A 797 -35.68 -11.18 31.72
CA ASP A 797 -36.36 -10.21 32.62
C ASP A 797 -36.11 -10.44 34.11
N ARG A 798 -35.99 -11.71 34.55
CA ARG A 798 -35.67 -12.05 35.94
C ARG A 798 -34.33 -11.49 36.39
N VAL A 799 -33.31 -11.50 35.51
CA VAL A 799 -31.97 -10.93 35.75
C VAL A 799 -32.05 -9.41 35.78
N ILE A 800 -32.79 -8.80 34.85
CA ILE A 800 -33.03 -7.35 34.80
C ILE A 800 -33.73 -6.84 36.07
N THR A 801 -34.78 -7.54 36.52
CA THR A 801 -35.50 -7.18 37.74
C THR A 801 -34.58 -7.24 38.95
N ARG A 802 -33.77 -8.30 39.08
CA ARG A 802 -32.83 -8.43 40.18
C ARG A 802 -31.73 -7.38 40.13
N ALA A 803 -31.24 -7.05 38.93
CA ALA A 803 -30.24 -5.99 38.77
C ALA A 803 -30.75 -4.61 39.22
N ARG A 804 -32.04 -4.29 38.95
CA ARG A 804 -32.67 -3.05 39.42
C ARG A 804 -32.80 -3.00 40.95
N GLU A 805 -33.14 -4.13 41.61
CA GLU A 805 -33.18 -4.22 43.05
C GLU A 805 -31.78 -3.95 43.65
N ILE A 806 -30.76 -4.63 43.13
CA ILE A 806 -29.37 -4.46 43.57
C ILE A 806 -28.89 -3.01 43.39
N LEU A 807 -29.18 -2.41 42.23
CA LEU A 807 -28.81 -1.02 41.95
C LEU A 807 -29.45 -0.06 42.96
N LYS A 808 -30.74 -0.26 43.23
CA LYS A 808 -31.46 0.55 44.25
C LYS A 808 -30.85 0.42 45.65
N ASP A 809 -30.43 -0.78 46.03
CA ASP A 809 -29.76 -1.04 47.29
C ASP A 809 -28.39 -0.35 47.37
N LEU A 810 -27.63 -0.37 46.29
CA LEU A 810 -26.33 0.31 46.18
C LEU A 810 -26.45 1.84 46.20
N GLU A 811 -27.41 2.42 45.47
CA GLU A 811 -27.68 3.87 45.41
C GLU A 811 -28.24 4.44 46.71
N SER A 812 -29.02 3.65 47.47
CA SER A 812 -29.61 4.09 48.73
C SER A 812 -28.61 4.19 49.87
N GLY A 813 -27.35 3.79 49.68
CA GLY A 813 -26.34 3.84 50.76
C GLY A 813 -26.69 2.95 51.98
N ALA A 814 -27.52 1.96 51.79
CA ALA A 814 -27.83 0.99 52.82
C ALA A 814 -26.52 0.34 53.28
N PRO A 815 -26.20 0.36 54.58
CA PRO A 815 -25.03 -0.33 55.08
C PRO A 815 -25.12 -1.75 54.60
N GLU A 816 -23.98 -2.27 54.11
CA GLU A 816 -23.87 -3.71 53.81
C GLU A 816 -24.74 -4.48 54.82
N ARG A 817 -25.81 -5.12 54.32
CA ARG A 817 -26.52 -6.09 55.13
C ARG A 817 -25.46 -6.96 55.72
N ALA A 818 -25.29 -6.89 57.07
CA ALA A 818 -24.36 -7.72 57.78
C ALA A 818 -24.47 -9.11 57.17
N LYS A 819 -23.36 -9.58 56.65
CA LYS A 819 -23.23 -10.97 56.17
C LYS A 819 -24.00 -11.80 57.17
N PRO A 820 -24.97 -12.65 56.79
CA PRO A 820 -25.61 -13.52 57.71
C PRO A 820 -24.48 -14.11 58.57
N ALA A 821 -24.56 -13.94 59.91
CA ALA A 821 -23.54 -14.36 60.85
C ALA A 821 -23.11 -15.76 60.37
N ALA A 822 -21.85 -15.88 60.04
CA ALA A 822 -21.32 -17.15 59.57
C ALA A 822 -21.72 -18.15 60.61
N ALA A 823 -22.51 -19.13 60.26
CA ALA A 823 -22.60 -20.34 61.06
C ALA A 823 -21.16 -20.74 61.35
N PRO A 824 -20.83 -21.17 62.55
CA PRO A 824 -19.45 -21.43 62.91
C PRO A 824 -18.87 -22.30 61.83
N VAL A 825 -17.88 -21.77 61.16
CA VAL A 825 -17.13 -22.47 60.14
C VAL A 825 -16.60 -23.69 60.82
N SER A 826 -17.17 -24.84 60.58
CA SER A 826 -16.50 -26.07 60.86
C SER A 826 -15.22 -25.97 60.07
N ASP A 827 -14.07 -26.14 60.69
CA ASP A 827 -12.74 -26.24 60.12
C ASP A 827 -12.70 -27.44 59.15
N GLN A 828 -13.46 -27.38 58.07
CA GLN A 828 -13.25 -28.23 56.92
C GLN A 828 -12.36 -27.45 55.95
N VAL A 829 -11.07 -27.48 56.23
CA VAL A 829 -10.03 -27.22 55.25
C VAL A 829 -10.31 -28.14 54.08
N SER A 830 -10.57 -27.59 52.93
CA SER A 830 -10.77 -28.35 51.71
C SER A 830 -9.55 -29.26 51.50
N MET A 831 -9.77 -30.53 51.20
CA MET A 831 -8.68 -31.49 50.91
C MET A 831 -7.75 -30.99 49.81
N LEU A 832 -8.20 -30.11 48.91
CA LEU A 832 -7.43 -29.43 47.87
C LEU A 832 -6.49 -28.33 48.40
N ASP A 833 -6.89 -27.60 49.49
CA ASP A 833 -6.03 -26.57 50.09
C ASP A 833 -4.91 -27.22 50.93
N MET A 834 -5.14 -28.38 51.54
CA MET A 834 -4.10 -29.13 52.26
C MET A 834 -3.03 -29.71 51.29
N GLN A 835 -3.43 -30.23 50.11
CA GLN A 835 -2.49 -30.74 49.10
C GLN A 835 -1.64 -29.60 48.51
N SER A 836 -2.21 -28.44 48.30
CA SER A 836 -1.44 -27.29 47.74
C SER A 836 -0.44 -26.72 48.76
N ASP A 837 -0.73 -26.75 50.06
CA ASP A 837 0.17 -26.33 51.14
C ASP A 837 1.29 -27.35 51.40
N GLU A 838 1.04 -28.66 51.29
CA GLU A 838 2.07 -29.69 51.38
C GLU A 838 3.05 -29.64 50.19
N LEU A 839 2.54 -29.47 49.00
CA LEU A 839 3.37 -29.30 47.81
C LEU A 839 4.27 -28.06 47.91
N ARG A 840 3.72 -26.95 48.41
CA ARG A 840 4.46 -25.72 48.58
C ARG A 840 5.56 -25.84 49.63
N ARG A 841 5.29 -26.46 50.77
CA ARG A 841 6.29 -26.72 51.82
C ARG A 841 7.37 -27.68 51.36
N ALA A 842 7.01 -28.70 50.58
CA ALA A 842 7.95 -29.65 49.99
C ALA A 842 8.88 -28.98 48.95
N LEU A 843 8.35 -28.03 48.16
CA LEU A 843 9.12 -27.20 47.22
C LEU A 843 10.06 -26.23 47.95
N GLU A 844 9.60 -25.56 49.01
CA GLU A 844 10.40 -24.59 49.79
C GLU A 844 11.53 -25.27 50.58
N ALA A 845 11.42 -26.56 50.90
CA ALA A 845 12.45 -27.34 51.58
C ALA A 845 13.59 -27.82 50.68
N ILE A 846 13.48 -27.66 49.38
CA ILE A 846 14.48 -28.13 48.42
C ILE A 846 15.57 -27.08 48.24
N THR A 847 16.82 -27.45 48.58
CA THR A 847 18.02 -26.65 48.32
C THR A 847 18.65 -27.13 47.01
N VAL A 848 18.27 -26.47 45.88
CA VAL A 848 18.65 -26.90 44.51
C VAL A 848 20.18 -26.97 44.31
N GLU A 849 20.94 -26.11 44.98
CA GLU A 849 22.41 -26.00 44.85
C GLU A 849 23.19 -27.15 45.45
N THR A 850 22.56 -28.03 46.26
CA THR A 850 23.22 -29.16 46.91
C THR A 850 22.79 -30.54 46.40
N LEU A 851 21.85 -30.58 45.43
CA LEU A 851 21.28 -31.83 44.90
C LEU A 851 22.11 -32.41 43.76
N THR A 852 22.37 -33.69 43.84
CA THR A 852 22.89 -34.46 42.68
C THR A 852 21.75 -34.71 41.69
N PRO A 853 22.07 -34.97 40.39
CA PRO A 853 21.04 -35.22 39.35
C PRO A 853 20.05 -36.34 39.69
N ILE A 854 20.52 -37.39 40.40
CA ILE A 854 19.68 -38.52 40.84
C ILE A 854 18.74 -38.10 41.96
N GLU A 855 19.23 -37.31 42.91
CA GLU A 855 18.42 -36.78 44.02
C GLU A 855 17.39 -35.79 43.51
N ALA A 856 17.72 -34.95 42.54
CA ALA A 856 16.77 -34.02 41.88
C ALA A 856 15.63 -34.79 41.19
N LEU A 857 15.95 -35.91 40.51
CA LEU A 857 14.93 -36.72 39.84
C LEU A 857 14.00 -37.40 40.87
N ASN A 858 14.55 -37.91 42.00
CA ASN A 858 13.77 -38.48 43.10
C ASN A 858 12.89 -37.45 43.78
N GLN A 859 13.38 -36.25 44.02
CA GLN A 859 12.60 -35.11 44.56
C GLN A 859 11.47 -34.71 43.62
N LEU A 860 11.71 -34.60 42.32
CA LEU A 860 10.67 -34.34 41.32
C LEU A 860 9.60 -35.47 41.29
N TYR A 861 10.00 -36.74 41.44
CA TYR A 861 9.06 -37.83 41.52
C TYR A 861 8.18 -37.76 42.78
N GLN A 862 8.77 -37.41 43.94
CA GLN A 862 8.03 -37.20 45.19
C GLN A 862 7.06 -36.01 45.11
N LEU A 863 7.47 -34.87 44.52
CA LEU A 863 6.62 -33.72 44.29
C LEU A 863 5.44 -34.05 43.34
N LYS A 864 5.67 -34.89 42.32
CA LYS A 864 4.61 -35.39 41.45
C LYS A 864 3.61 -36.33 42.13
N GLN A 865 3.94 -36.97 43.24
CA GLN A 865 3.02 -37.80 44.02
C GLN A 865 2.14 -36.94 44.98
N LEU A 866 2.53 -35.68 45.25
CA LEU A 866 1.78 -34.72 46.04
C LEU A 866 0.82 -33.84 45.18
N LEU A 867 0.89 -33.92 43.86
CA LEU A 867 -0.07 -33.39 42.88
C LEU A 867 -1.28 -34.32 42.71
#